data_d3daba5ee6959ffcde2b1e118b1bb45b
#
_entry.id   d3daba5ee6959ffcde2b1e118b1bb45b
#
_cell.length_a   1.000
_cell.length_b   1.000
_cell.length_c   1.000
_cell.angle_alpha   90.00
_cell.angle_beta   90.00
_cell.angle_gamma   90.00
#
_symmetry.space_group_name_H-M   'P 1'
#
loop_
_entity.id
_entity.type
_entity.pdbx_description
1 polymer ?
#
loop_
_entity_poly.entity_id
_entity_poly.type
_entity_poly.pdbx_seq_one_letter_code
_entity_poly.pdbx_strand_id
1 'polypeptide(L)'
;MTPKINLKSLFKKEKKFKKVLLAAIFTVGSFISANSQTIKGVVTSESGSLPTANIVGKTFNNSAISDLEGAFTLTATAEGEATIEISYIGFETKSITLNLVKGINDLGMIQLKPDGSSSLKEIVVKGTMAPSQAKAYSIKKNSLAIMDVMAADAIGKLPDRNAAEAVQRMQGVAVARYHGEADQATVRGTPFAWTSTLFNGNRLPSSNVMGNRSSVLDAVPSEMIQYVQVAKAVTPDMEGDAIGGSINFITRTAPTKRTLNVSAAGGYNTFSENGTYNASVTYGDRFFNNKLGVIVSGAIWSRQWGSDEFAATYNTGAAIVEQKRSLNTVLFKRYMGERETKGLNVGLEYKITPSDKIFFRGMANKFDDIRPVYESYIDYTNTRFQYNYRYSHYQTALNGFEVGGEHQMNQKFKLDWSYSNHKSEYYLDTPSTSNNKGLPIATFRQRITGGFNNLSSDGKRYWGFDSPNGVGGTVDNFETGLANSAEVMDPSKLLLNQLVIAQLDNSERDQIGQVNLKVEASSKVNLKFGAKYRHKDRTNTYGSNYVYLPGAAVGVPNSPALVPLSNLQTTNFPNGSKFFGNMNGDFSQFIVNPLTKDQLFNMYGQSFQTTNGFMDFTSKTNATSFYTGDEDVIAGYAMAEIDVTDDLKIVGGLRNEYTKMTLNGTKATTEGTPAVITLSPSVVENNYNSFLPMLHLKYKLNEKSNLRAAYTKTFVRPNFGDMTPGSSTNTTASPMTITQGNPDLKPTFSNNFDLMGEYYFDNVGIISGGAFYKNITDVVFTDISMQNIEGNDYLVTQAKNLNKASLYGFEAGINKRFDFLNGFWSGFGVEFNYTFIDSKTEVPRVTTTGTVNDKTSLPNQSKNLFNAILFYERNGVMLRLAGNYRGNSVESINQQLGPDYYIWTDSNFTIDASATVNISKKLKVFVELNNLSDSPVKMYMGPDKRRITSQEWYGSRGQAGLRYDIF
;
A
#
# COMPACT_ATOMS: atom_id res chain seq x y z
N MET A 1 -26.83 -18.65 -6.84
CA MET A 1 -27.54 -17.75 -7.78
C MET A 1 -26.51 -16.78 -8.34
N THR A 2 -26.20 -16.90 -9.63
CA THR A 2 -25.27 -16.04 -10.33
C THR A 2 -25.90 -14.67 -10.57
N PRO A 3 -25.30 -13.55 -10.19
CA PRO A 3 -25.85 -12.25 -10.49
C PRO A 3 -25.71 -11.96 -11.99
N LYS A 4 -26.83 -11.77 -12.67
CA LYS A 4 -26.86 -11.24 -14.04
C LYS A 4 -26.42 -9.78 -14.01
N ILE A 5 -25.22 -9.50 -14.52
CA ILE A 5 -24.73 -8.15 -14.72
C ILE A 5 -25.57 -7.51 -15.84
N ASN A 6 -26.39 -6.55 -15.49
CA ASN A 6 -27.22 -5.82 -16.43
C ASN A 6 -26.39 -4.70 -17.07
N LEU A 7 -25.76 -5.02 -18.20
CA LEU A 7 -24.91 -4.10 -18.99
C LEU A 7 -25.65 -2.86 -19.52
N LYS A 8 -26.98 -2.80 -19.47
CA LYS A 8 -27.76 -1.68 -19.99
C LYS A 8 -27.81 -0.46 -19.06
N SER A 9 -27.54 -0.63 -17.75
CA SER A 9 -27.55 0.49 -16.79
C SER A 9 -26.24 1.29 -16.79
N LEU A 10 -25.13 0.69 -17.22
CA LEU A 10 -23.81 1.33 -17.31
C LEU A 10 -23.73 2.44 -18.41
N PHE A 11 -24.67 2.48 -19.33
CA PHE A 11 -24.57 3.36 -20.51
C PHE A 11 -25.53 4.56 -20.51
N LYS A 12 -26.25 4.84 -19.44
CA LYS A 12 -27.37 5.82 -19.51
C LYS A 12 -27.07 7.22 -18.95
N LYS A 13 -25.96 7.48 -18.26
CA LYS A 13 -25.74 8.79 -17.56
C LYS A 13 -24.66 9.72 -18.12
N GLU A 14 -23.88 9.37 -19.16
CA GLU A 14 -22.79 10.25 -19.62
C GLU A 14 -22.78 10.57 -21.11
N LYS A 15 -23.75 11.34 -21.58
CA LYS A 15 -23.78 11.78 -23.00
C LYS A 15 -22.71 12.83 -23.38
N LYS A 16 -22.10 13.56 -22.45
CA LYS A 16 -21.10 14.60 -22.75
C LYS A 16 -19.68 14.07 -22.86
N PHE A 17 -19.27 13.13 -22.01
CA PHE A 17 -17.91 12.57 -22.01
C PHE A 17 -17.66 11.66 -23.22
N LYS A 18 -18.70 10.95 -23.71
CA LYS A 18 -18.61 10.08 -24.90
C LYS A 18 -18.25 10.83 -26.19
N LYS A 19 -18.66 12.09 -26.34
CA LYS A 19 -18.36 12.88 -27.55
C LYS A 19 -16.91 13.32 -27.64
N VAL A 20 -16.22 13.57 -26.52
CA VAL A 20 -14.80 13.95 -26.49
C VAL A 20 -13.90 12.73 -26.69
N LEU A 21 -14.27 11.58 -26.15
CA LEU A 21 -13.51 10.33 -26.29
C LEU A 21 -13.57 9.78 -27.72
N LEU A 22 -14.72 9.82 -28.38
CA LEU A 22 -14.86 9.40 -29.79
C LEU A 22 -14.09 10.32 -30.77
N ALA A 23 -14.05 11.61 -30.51
CA ALA A 23 -13.30 12.56 -31.34
C ALA A 23 -11.79 12.34 -31.26
N ALA A 24 -11.27 11.98 -30.08
CA ALA A 24 -9.84 11.67 -29.89
C ALA A 24 -9.42 10.35 -30.56
N ILE A 25 -10.32 9.37 -30.67
CA ILE A 25 -10.03 8.06 -31.27
C ILE A 25 -10.08 8.12 -32.82
N PHE A 26 -10.92 8.97 -33.42
CA PHE A 26 -11.07 9.04 -34.88
C PHE A 26 -10.01 9.90 -35.58
N THR A 27 -9.27 10.76 -34.89
CA THR A 27 -8.28 11.67 -35.52
C THR A 27 -6.90 11.02 -35.74
N VAL A 28 -6.64 9.80 -35.24
CA VAL A 28 -5.31 9.16 -35.30
C VAL A 28 -5.19 8.07 -36.40
N GLY A 29 -6.25 7.84 -37.15
CA GLY A 29 -6.37 6.72 -38.09
C GLY A 29 -5.68 6.84 -39.47
N SER A 30 -4.94 7.90 -39.74
CA SER A 30 -4.30 8.08 -41.08
C SER A 30 -2.87 8.56 -40.88
N PHE A 31 -1.89 7.67 -41.03
CA PHE A 31 -0.60 7.96 -41.66
C PHE A 31 0.45 6.85 -41.46
N ILE A 32 1.02 6.42 -42.61
CA ILE A 32 2.36 5.93 -42.90
C ILE A 32 2.61 4.44 -42.85
N SER A 33 2.69 3.85 -44.04
CA SER A 33 3.46 2.63 -44.37
C SER A 33 4.91 3.02 -44.61
N ALA A 34 5.84 2.68 -43.71
CA ALA A 34 7.28 2.78 -43.97
C ALA A 34 7.84 1.39 -44.24
N ASN A 35 8.53 1.22 -45.38
CA ASN A 35 9.30 0.04 -45.70
C ASN A 35 10.52 -0.05 -44.77
N SER A 36 10.57 -1.05 -43.85
CA SER A 36 11.68 -1.27 -42.93
C SER A 36 12.35 -2.62 -43.21
N GLN A 37 13.69 -2.67 -43.23
CA GLN A 37 14.49 -3.89 -43.27
C GLN A 37 14.62 -4.44 -41.86
N THR A 38 14.63 -5.76 -41.72
CA THR A 38 14.69 -6.42 -40.39
C THR A 38 15.97 -7.27 -40.34
N ILE A 39 16.80 -7.03 -39.30
CA ILE A 39 17.97 -7.84 -38.98
C ILE A 39 17.58 -8.78 -37.85
N LYS A 40 17.86 -10.06 -37.98
CA LYS A 40 17.65 -11.09 -36.96
C LYS A 40 18.94 -11.84 -36.66
N GLY A 41 19.03 -12.42 -35.48
CA GLY A 41 20.13 -13.28 -35.05
C GLY A 41 19.94 -13.79 -33.64
N VAL A 42 20.80 -14.73 -33.23
CA VAL A 42 20.80 -15.29 -31.87
C VAL A 42 22.18 -15.07 -31.26
N VAL A 43 22.24 -14.35 -30.14
CA VAL A 43 23.48 -14.09 -29.40
C VAL A 43 23.75 -15.23 -28.44
N THR A 44 24.93 -15.88 -28.55
CA THR A 44 25.32 -17.05 -27.75
C THR A 44 26.69 -16.88 -27.12
N SER A 45 27.03 -17.75 -26.19
CA SER A 45 28.36 -17.98 -25.62
C SER A 45 28.67 -19.47 -25.72
N GLU A 46 29.85 -19.88 -25.29
CA GLU A 46 30.20 -21.31 -25.11
C GLU A 46 29.32 -22.05 -24.10
N SER A 47 28.72 -21.30 -23.17
CA SER A 47 27.82 -21.81 -22.11
C SER A 47 26.32 -21.69 -22.43
N GLY A 48 25.94 -21.27 -23.66
CA GLY A 48 24.55 -21.17 -24.08
C GLY A 48 24.14 -19.77 -24.56
N SER A 49 22.84 -19.57 -24.70
CA SER A 49 22.24 -18.31 -25.15
C SER A 49 22.54 -17.16 -24.20
N LEU A 50 22.74 -15.96 -24.76
CA LEU A 50 22.97 -14.72 -24.02
C LEU A 50 21.71 -13.84 -24.05
N PRO A 51 20.79 -13.97 -23.09
CA PRO A 51 19.61 -13.12 -23.01
C PRO A 51 20.01 -11.70 -22.59
N THR A 52 19.30 -10.72 -23.12
CA THR A 52 19.55 -9.28 -22.84
C THR A 52 20.89 -8.75 -23.36
N ALA A 53 21.50 -9.38 -24.38
CA ALA A 53 22.59 -8.77 -25.10
C ALA A 53 22.10 -7.50 -25.81
N ASN A 54 22.90 -6.45 -25.76
CA ASN A 54 22.54 -5.17 -26.36
C ASN A 54 23.04 -5.12 -27.80
N ILE A 55 22.15 -4.92 -28.77
CA ILE A 55 22.41 -4.83 -30.18
C ILE A 55 22.12 -3.40 -30.66
N VAL A 56 23.14 -2.69 -31.12
CA VAL A 56 23.05 -1.29 -31.53
C VAL A 56 23.45 -1.13 -32.99
N GLY A 57 22.58 -0.57 -33.82
CA GLY A 57 22.92 -0.14 -35.16
C GLY A 57 23.78 1.11 -35.10
N LYS A 58 25.04 1.03 -35.60
CA LYS A 58 25.96 2.18 -35.61
C LYS A 58 25.70 3.10 -36.80
N THR A 59 25.27 2.57 -37.92
CA THR A 59 24.99 3.31 -39.14
C THR A 59 23.55 3.81 -39.24
N PHE A 60 22.66 3.28 -38.38
CA PHE A 60 21.28 3.70 -38.28
C PHE A 60 20.89 3.74 -36.79
N ASN A 61 20.22 4.79 -36.38
CA ASN A 61 19.96 5.07 -34.98
C ASN A 61 18.83 4.22 -34.39
N ASN A 62 19.06 2.88 -34.29
CA ASN A 62 18.12 1.94 -33.66
C ASN A 62 18.88 0.89 -32.84
N SER A 63 18.20 0.31 -31.84
CA SER A 63 18.75 -0.73 -31.00
C SER A 63 17.71 -1.78 -30.64
N ALA A 64 18.19 -3.00 -30.37
CA ALA A 64 17.40 -4.12 -29.93
C ALA A 64 18.10 -4.81 -28.75
N ILE A 65 17.37 -5.68 -28.07
CA ILE A 65 17.87 -6.51 -26.98
C ILE A 65 17.51 -7.95 -27.32
N SER A 66 18.44 -8.88 -27.09
CA SER A 66 18.14 -10.29 -27.26
C SER A 66 17.13 -10.76 -26.18
N ASP A 67 16.23 -11.66 -26.58
CA ASP A 67 15.26 -12.33 -25.72
C ASP A 67 15.92 -13.40 -24.82
N LEU A 68 15.10 -14.24 -24.18
CA LEU A 68 15.58 -15.25 -23.24
C LEU A 68 16.41 -16.36 -23.88
N GLU A 69 16.21 -16.59 -25.17
CA GLU A 69 16.92 -17.53 -26.01
C GLU A 69 18.10 -16.88 -26.75
N GLY A 70 18.40 -15.62 -26.47
CA GLY A 70 19.44 -14.85 -27.12
C GLY A 70 19.04 -14.29 -28.49
N ALA A 71 17.81 -14.53 -28.96
CA ALA A 71 17.34 -14.05 -30.25
C ALA A 71 17.01 -12.55 -30.23
N PHE A 72 17.32 -11.84 -31.29
CA PHE A 72 16.98 -10.43 -31.41
C PHE A 72 16.39 -10.10 -32.78
N THR A 73 15.64 -9.01 -32.82
CA THR A 73 15.12 -8.44 -34.06
C THR A 73 15.35 -6.92 -34.02
N LEU A 74 16.13 -6.43 -34.98
CA LEU A 74 16.50 -5.02 -35.10
C LEU A 74 15.99 -4.48 -36.43
N THR A 75 15.31 -3.34 -36.43
CA THR A 75 14.77 -2.72 -37.65
C THR A 75 15.72 -1.65 -38.16
N ALA A 76 16.08 -1.69 -39.43
CA ALA A 76 16.88 -0.69 -40.12
C ALA A 76 16.00 0.13 -41.09
N THR A 77 16.39 1.37 -41.34
CA THR A 77 15.58 2.34 -42.10
C THR A 77 15.96 2.46 -43.56
N ALA A 78 17.11 1.87 -43.99
CA ALA A 78 17.62 1.93 -45.35
C ALA A 78 18.35 0.64 -45.74
N GLU A 79 18.43 0.38 -47.03
CA GLU A 79 19.29 -0.68 -47.66
C GLU A 79 20.72 -0.17 -47.77
N GLY A 80 21.68 -1.08 -47.84
CA GLY A 80 23.10 -0.78 -48.01
C GLY A 80 23.96 -1.24 -46.84
N GLU A 81 25.20 -0.76 -46.76
CA GLU A 81 26.16 -1.19 -45.75
C GLU A 81 25.74 -0.69 -44.36
N ALA A 82 25.60 -1.63 -43.43
CA ALA A 82 25.22 -1.35 -42.07
C ALA A 82 26.14 -2.06 -41.06
N THR A 83 26.49 -1.38 -39.99
CA THR A 83 27.27 -1.94 -38.88
C THR A 83 26.42 -2.03 -37.64
N ILE A 84 26.35 -3.21 -37.05
CA ILE A 84 25.74 -3.44 -35.74
C ILE A 84 26.83 -3.81 -34.73
N GLU A 85 26.65 -3.36 -33.52
CA GLU A 85 27.51 -3.67 -32.38
C GLU A 85 26.72 -4.47 -31.35
N ILE A 86 27.25 -5.62 -30.95
CA ILE A 86 26.63 -6.53 -29.99
C ILE A 86 27.50 -6.57 -28.75
N SER A 87 26.95 -6.20 -27.63
CA SER A 87 27.65 -6.17 -26.34
C SER A 87 26.87 -6.92 -25.26
N TYR A 88 27.60 -7.61 -24.39
CA TYR A 88 27.08 -8.32 -23.24
C TYR A 88 28.09 -8.24 -22.10
N ILE A 89 27.61 -8.11 -20.86
CA ILE A 89 28.48 -7.96 -19.68
C ILE A 89 29.34 -9.19 -19.49
N GLY A 90 30.67 -9.01 -19.39
CA GLY A 90 31.63 -10.09 -19.24
C GLY A 90 32.06 -10.76 -20.57
N PHE A 91 31.67 -10.15 -21.69
CA PHE A 91 32.05 -10.61 -23.04
C PHE A 91 32.62 -9.49 -23.86
N GLU A 92 33.52 -9.83 -24.78
CA GLU A 92 34.05 -8.87 -25.75
C GLU A 92 32.94 -8.37 -26.67
N THR A 93 32.91 -7.06 -26.86
CA THR A 93 31.95 -6.42 -27.78
C THR A 93 32.27 -6.83 -29.22
N LYS A 94 31.26 -7.35 -29.95
CA LYS A 94 31.43 -7.79 -31.35
C LYS A 94 30.75 -6.83 -32.31
N SER A 95 31.51 -6.29 -33.27
CA SER A 95 30.95 -5.50 -34.36
C SER A 95 30.79 -6.36 -35.59
N ILE A 96 29.66 -6.26 -36.28
CA ILE A 96 29.32 -6.97 -37.51
C ILE A 96 28.89 -5.94 -38.54
N THR A 97 29.59 -5.90 -39.67
CA THR A 97 29.22 -5.11 -40.84
C THR A 97 28.56 -6.03 -41.88
N LEU A 98 27.39 -5.65 -42.37
CA LEU A 98 26.60 -6.43 -43.34
C LEU A 98 25.96 -5.47 -44.36
N ASN A 99 25.67 -5.99 -45.54
CA ASN A 99 24.92 -5.26 -46.57
C ASN A 99 23.43 -5.61 -46.44
N LEU A 100 22.61 -4.66 -46.01
CA LEU A 100 21.17 -4.85 -45.78
C LEU A 100 20.42 -4.92 -47.12
N VAL A 101 19.69 -5.99 -47.28
CA VAL A 101 18.74 -6.19 -48.42
C VAL A 101 17.30 -6.05 -47.90
N LYS A 102 16.38 -5.78 -48.80
CA LYS A 102 14.95 -5.65 -48.49
C LYS A 102 14.40 -6.93 -47.85
N GLY A 103 13.75 -6.79 -46.71
CA GLY A 103 13.14 -7.89 -45.96
C GLY A 103 13.94 -8.32 -44.72
N ILE A 104 14.05 -9.63 -44.50
CA ILE A 104 14.73 -10.21 -43.35
C ILE A 104 16.19 -10.52 -43.68
N ASN A 105 17.11 -9.95 -42.92
CA ASN A 105 18.54 -10.21 -42.93
C ASN A 105 18.88 -11.04 -41.68
N ASP A 106 19.05 -12.35 -41.84
CA ASP A 106 19.30 -13.27 -40.74
C ASP A 106 20.80 -13.50 -40.57
N LEU A 107 21.33 -13.19 -39.39
CA LEU A 107 22.74 -13.33 -39.01
C LEU A 107 23.07 -14.69 -38.38
N GLY A 108 22.06 -15.55 -38.20
CA GLY A 108 22.23 -16.82 -37.51
C GLY A 108 22.73 -16.70 -36.08
N MET A 109 23.50 -17.67 -35.62
CA MET A 109 24.10 -17.67 -34.28
C MET A 109 25.35 -16.81 -34.22
N ILE A 110 25.37 -15.84 -33.26
CA ILE A 110 26.47 -14.92 -33.07
C ILE A 110 27.10 -15.23 -31.72
N GLN A 111 28.21 -15.90 -31.74
CA GLN A 111 28.94 -16.25 -30.51
C GLN A 111 29.79 -15.08 -30.06
N LEU A 112 29.61 -14.67 -28.76
CA LEU A 112 30.50 -13.75 -28.06
C LEU A 112 31.57 -14.53 -27.29
N LYS A 113 32.78 -13.99 -27.29
CA LYS A 113 33.88 -14.53 -26.45
C LYS A 113 33.87 -13.89 -25.07
N PRO A 114 34.12 -14.67 -24.00
CA PRO A 114 34.31 -14.08 -22.67
C PRO A 114 35.46 -13.08 -22.70
N ASP A 115 35.23 -11.89 -22.09
CA ASP A 115 36.33 -10.96 -21.82
C ASP A 115 37.20 -11.60 -20.75
N GLY A 116 38.46 -11.91 -21.07
CA GLY A 116 39.37 -12.70 -20.21
C GLY A 116 39.70 -12.11 -18.84
N SER A 117 39.05 -11.03 -18.47
CA SER A 117 39.18 -10.36 -17.17
C SER A 117 38.05 -10.68 -16.16
N SER A 118 37.07 -11.52 -16.49
CA SER A 118 35.98 -11.80 -15.55
C SER A 118 35.28 -13.14 -15.72
N SER A 119 35.81 -14.15 -15.01
CA SER A 119 35.08 -15.38 -14.75
C SER A 119 34.19 -15.18 -13.53
N LEU A 120 32.92 -14.81 -13.72
CA LEU A 120 31.90 -15.01 -12.68
C LEU A 120 30.52 -15.09 -13.31
N LYS A 121 29.92 -16.27 -13.22
CA LYS A 121 28.53 -16.54 -13.50
C LYS A 121 27.66 -16.08 -12.33
N GLU A 122 27.53 -14.79 -12.11
CA GLU A 122 26.50 -14.25 -11.25
C GLU A 122 25.75 -13.14 -11.98
N ILE A 123 24.47 -13.37 -12.23
CA ILE A 123 23.57 -12.30 -12.63
C ILE A 123 23.23 -11.49 -11.36
N VAL A 124 24.20 -10.80 -10.83
CA VAL A 124 23.95 -9.59 -10.07
C VAL A 124 23.36 -8.63 -11.09
N VAL A 125 22.18 -8.09 -10.81
CA VAL A 125 21.60 -7.01 -11.61
C VAL A 125 22.53 -5.80 -11.52
N LYS A 126 23.65 -5.85 -12.23
CA LYS A 126 24.54 -4.70 -12.43
C LYS A 126 23.88 -3.84 -13.49
N GLY A 127 23.16 -2.80 -13.00
CA GLY A 127 22.42 -1.90 -13.83
C GLY A 127 23.26 -1.26 -14.91
N THR A 128 22.80 -1.37 -16.13
CA THR A 128 23.21 -0.50 -17.24
C THR A 128 22.20 -0.52 -18.39
N MET A 129 21.08 -1.24 -18.28
CA MET A 129 20.04 -1.27 -19.29
C MET A 129 18.78 -0.58 -18.78
N ALA A 130 18.02 0.03 -19.69
CA ALA A 130 16.70 0.54 -19.35
C ALA A 130 15.87 -0.56 -18.67
N PRO A 131 15.16 -0.28 -17.57
CA PRO A 131 14.36 -1.24 -16.85
C PRO A 131 13.23 -1.73 -17.77
N SER A 132 13.28 -3.00 -18.18
CA SER A 132 12.30 -3.61 -19.06
C SER A 132 11.68 -4.86 -18.42
N GLN A 133 10.45 -5.20 -18.81
CA GLN A 133 9.77 -6.39 -18.31
C GLN A 133 10.49 -7.68 -18.71
N ALA A 134 11.18 -7.71 -19.87
CA ALA A 134 12.04 -8.83 -20.25
C ALA A 134 13.17 -9.04 -19.23
N LYS A 135 13.81 -7.96 -18.78
CA LYS A 135 14.82 -8.02 -17.73
C LYS A 135 14.24 -8.49 -16.41
N ALA A 136 13.03 -8.02 -16.03
CA ALA A 136 12.34 -8.47 -14.83
C ALA A 136 12.09 -9.99 -14.86
N TYR A 137 11.66 -10.54 -15.99
CA TYR A 137 11.49 -11.99 -16.14
C TYR A 137 12.82 -12.76 -16.11
N SER A 138 13.90 -12.20 -16.65
CA SER A 138 15.24 -12.79 -16.50
C SER A 138 15.68 -12.83 -15.03
N ILE A 139 15.44 -11.75 -14.25
CA ILE A 139 15.70 -11.72 -12.81
C ILE A 139 14.88 -12.80 -12.11
N LYS A 140 13.57 -12.91 -12.39
CA LYS A 140 12.69 -13.94 -11.82
C LYS A 140 13.19 -15.34 -12.16
N LYS A 141 13.48 -15.63 -13.43
CA LYS A 141 13.96 -16.94 -13.93
C LYS A 141 15.23 -17.40 -13.21
N ASN A 142 16.16 -16.47 -12.93
CA ASN A 142 17.45 -16.76 -12.32
C ASN A 142 17.48 -16.61 -10.79
N SER A 143 16.43 -16.04 -10.18
CA SER A 143 16.33 -15.90 -8.74
C SER A 143 16.43 -17.26 -8.02
N LEU A 144 17.03 -17.25 -6.84
CA LEU A 144 17.04 -18.38 -5.90
C LEU A 144 15.72 -18.44 -5.11
N ALA A 145 15.18 -17.29 -4.74
CA ALA A 145 13.90 -17.16 -4.06
C ALA A 145 12.72 -17.41 -5.02
N ILE A 146 11.59 -17.88 -4.51
CA ILE A 146 10.31 -17.83 -5.23
C ILE A 146 9.82 -16.38 -5.18
N MET A 147 9.91 -15.67 -6.29
CA MET A 147 9.54 -14.24 -6.37
C MET A 147 8.90 -13.86 -7.70
N ASP A 148 8.18 -12.74 -7.66
CA ASP A 148 7.75 -12.01 -8.85
C ASP A 148 8.55 -10.71 -8.98
N VAL A 149 8.78 -10.26 -10.21
CA VAL A 149 9.51 -9.04 -10.50
C VAL A 149 8.75 -8.22 -11.55
N MET A 150 8.56 -6.93 -11.25
CA MET A 150 7.97 -5.96 -12.18
C MET A 150 8.97 -4.84 -12.45
N ALA A 151 9.09 -4.43 -13.69
CA ALA A 151 9.98 -3.35 -14.09
C ALA A 151 9.24 -2.01 -14.20
N ALA A 152 9.98 -0.90 -14.14
CA ALA A 152 9.44 0.46 -14.24
C ALA A 152 8.63 0.72 -15.52
N ASP A 153 8.99 0.07 -16.65
CA ASP A 153 8.25 0.19 -17.91
C ASP A 153 6.85 -0.44 -17.81
N ALA A 154 6.66 -1.48 -17.00
CA ALA A 154 5.35 -2.07 -16.73
C ALA A 154 4.54 -1.22 -15.73
N ILE A 155 5.19 -0.66 -14.70
CA ILE A 155 4.57 0.24 -13.71
C ILE A 155 3.97 1.46 -14.43
N GLY A 156 4.72 2.12 -15.32
CA GLY A 156 4.27 3.32 -16.02
C GLY A 156 3.27 3.09 -17.16
N LYS A 157 2.79 1.88 -17.40
CA LYS A 157 1.80 1.57 -18.46
C LYS A 157 0.34 1.72 -18.00
N LEU A 158 0.10 1.80 -16.72
CA LEU A 158 -1.21 2.00 -16.08
C LEU A 158 -1.12 3.19 -15.12
N PRO A 159 -2.24 3.75 -14.69
CA PRO A 159 -2.26 4.95 -13.87
C PRO A 159 -1.87 4.70 -12.40
N ASP A 160 -0.81 3.92 -12.17
CA ASP A 160 -0.29 3.56 -10.85
C ASP A 160 0.71 4.62 -10.37
N ARG A 161 0.34 5.45 -9.40
CA ARG A 161 1.05 6.70 -9.06
C ARG A 161 1.97 6.61 -7.87
N ASN A 162 1.65 5.73 -6.92
CA ASN A 162 2.50 5.47 -5.77
C ASN A 162 2.97 4.01 -5.76
N ALA A 163 3.87 3.70 -4.84
CA ALA A 163 4.45 2.38 -4.72
C ALA A 163 3.42 1.28 -4.42
N ALA A 164 2.35 1.58 -3.65
CA ALA A 164 1.30 0.62 -3.34
C ALA A 164 0.42 0.30 -4.57
N GLU A 165 0.05 1.31 -5.36
CA GLU A 165 -0.72 1.08 -6.60
C GLU A 165 0.08 0.26 -7.61
N ALA A 166 1.40 0.50 -7.70
CA ALA A 166 2.27 -0.24 -8.60
C ALA A 166 2.28 -1.74 -8.32
N VAL A 167 2.28 -2.17 -7.05
CA VAL A 167 2.39 -3.59 -6.68
C VAL A 167 1.06 -4.34 -6.73
N GLN A 168 -0.09 -3.68 -6.72
CA GLN A 168 -1.41 -4.34 -6.68
C GLN A 168 -1.68 -5.27 -7.87
N ARG A 169 -0.96 -5.05 -8.98
CA ARG A 169 -1.12 -5.85 -10.21
C ARG A 169 -0.25 -7.11 -10.21
N MET A 170 0.62 -7.26 -9.22
CA MET A 170 1.46 -8.45 -9.07
C MET A 170 0.65 -9.61 -8.47
N GLN A 171 0.98 -10.82 -8.89
CA GLN A 171 0.29 -12.05 -8.48
C GLN A 171 0.37 -12.25 -6.96
N GLY A 172 -0.79 -12.42 -6.31
CA GLY A 172 -0.87 -12.65 -4.86
C GLY A 172 -0.72 -11.39 -4.02
N VAL A 173 -0.69 -10.20 -4.62
CA VAL A 173 -0.62 -8.94 -3.88
C VAL A 173 -2.01 -8.32 -3.76
N ALA A 174 -2.36 -7.87 -2.56
CA ALA A 174 -3.54 -7.08 -2.27
C ALA A 174 -3.13 -5.76 -1.62
N VAL A 175 -3.95 -4.71 -1.79
CA VAL A 175 -3.70 -3.39 -1.21
C VAL A 175 -4.86 -2.96 -0.32
N ALA A 176 -4.57 -2.20 0.73
CA ALA A 176 -5.55 -1.38 1.40
C ALA A 176 -5.73 -0.08 0.63
N ARG A 177 -6.96 0.47 0.66
CA ARG A 177 -7.27 1.76 0.06
C ARG A 177 -7.86 2.69 1.09
N TYR A 178 -7.36 3.91 1.08
CA TYR A 178 -7.87 4.98 1.93
C TYR A 178 -8.29 6.16 1.05
N HIS A 179 -9.59 6.48 1.07
CA HIS A 179 -10.19 7.49 0.18
C HIS A 179 -9.83 7.25 -1.31
N GLY A 180 -9.99 6.00 -1.75
CA GLY A 180 -9.78 5.60 -3.14
C GLY A 180 -8.33 5.43 -3.60
N GLU A 181 -7.32 5.62 -2.72
CA GLU A 181 -5.89 5.37 -3.03
C GLU A 181 -5.33 4.22 -2.22
N ALA A 182 -4.43 3.46 -2.86
CA ALA A 182 -3.69 2.42 -2.16
C ALA A 182 -2.59 3.05 -1.28
N ASP A 183 -2.53 2.65 -0.01
CA ASP A 183 -1.55 3.13 0.96
C ASP A 183 -0.68 2.01 1.55
N GLN A 184 -1.18 0.78 1.63
CA GLN A 184 -0.47 -0.39 2.14
C GLN A 184 -0.64 -1.58 1.20
N ALA A 185 0.34 -2.49 1.20
CA ALA A 185 0.31 -3.69 0.40
C ALA A 185 0.60 -4.94 1.24
N THR A 186 -0.04 -6.05 0.90
CA THR A 186 0.20 -7.35 1.53
C THR A 186 0.34 -8.45 0.49
N VAL A 187 1.11 -9.48 0.84
CA VAL A 187 1.32 -10.66 0.00
C VAL A 187 0.49 -11.83 0.53
N ARG A 188 -0.23 -12.50 -0.38
CA ARG A 188 -1.07 -13.67 -0.09
C ARG A 188 -2.13 -13.41 0.98
N GLY A 189 -2.69 -12.19 1.00
CA GLY A 189 -3.79 -11.83 1.89
C GLY A 189 -3.48 -11.94 3.39
N THR A 190 -2.21 -11.92 3.79
CA THR A 190 -1.85 -11.88 5.20
C THR A 190 -2.14 -10.48 5.78
N PRO A 191 -2.27 -10.31 7.09
CA PRO A 191 -2.33 -8.99 7.70
C PRO A 191 -1.19 -8.08 7.20
N PHE A 192 -1.44 -6.79 6.97
CA PHE A 192 -0.47 -5.87 6.35
C PHE A 192 0.87 -5.81 7.09
N ALA A 193 0.85 -5.86 8.43
CA ALA A 193 2.06 -5.90 9.25
C ALA A 193 2.93 -7.16 9.07
N TRP A 194 2.41 -8.22 8.42
CA TRP A 194 3.13 -9.48 8.18
C TRP A 194 3.88 -9.50 6.84
N THR A 195 3.80 -8.43 6.08
CA THR A 195 4.57 -8.23 4.84
C THR A 195 5.74 -7.28 5.11
N SER A 196 6.95 -7.73 4.82
CA SER A 196 8.15 -6.90 4.93
C SER A 196 8.28 -5.98 3.73
N THR A 197 8.28 -4.67 3.97
CA THR A 197 8.46 -3.65 2.93
C THR A 197 9.87 -3.09 2.99
N LEU A 198 10.59 -3.21 1.88
CA LEU A 198 12.00 -2.87 1.77
C LEU A 198 12.27 -1.83 0.68
N PHE A 199 13.33 -1.06 0.86
CA PHE A 199 13.91 -0.20 -0.15
C PHE A 199 15.38 -0.57 -0.34
N ASN A 200 15.75 -1.03 -1.54
CA ASN A 200 17.08 -1.55 -1.84
C ASN A 200 17.55 -2.66 -0.86
N GLY A 201 16.63 -3.49 -0.34
CA GLY A 201 16.93 -4.53 0.63
C GLY A 201 16.94 -4.09 2.10
N ASN A 202 16.77 -2.81 2.40
CA ASN A 202 16.67 -2.29 3.75
C ASN A 202 15.21 -2.02 4.12
N ARG A 203 14.81 -2.39 5.36
CA ARG A 203 13.45 -2.13 5.83
C ARG A 203 13.14 -0.63 5.85
N LEU A 204 11.95 -0.26 5.38
CA LEU A 204 11.46 1.09 5.52
C LEU A 204 10.92 1.31 6.93
N PRO A 205 11.30 2.43 7.59
CA PRO A 205 10.67 2.82 8.84
C PRO A 205 9.17 3.09 8.63
N SER A 206 8.38 2.79 9.66
CA SER A 206 6.93 2.96 9.65
C SER A 206 6.50 3.97 10.70
N SER A 207 5.98 5.09 10.26
CA SER A 207 5.30 6.07 11.13
C SER A 207 3.79 5.82 11.25
N ASN A 208 3.33 4.60 10.91
CA ASN A 208 1.92 4.24 10.98
C ASN A 208 1.33 4.56 12.36
N VAL A 209 0.11 5.07 12.32
CA VAL A 209 -0.64 5.51 13.50
C VAL A 209 -0.91 4.36 14.47
N MET A 210 -1.31 3.63 14.85
CA MET A 210 -1.64 2.53 15.78
C MET A 210 -0.43 1.68 16.23
N GLY A 211 0.81 2.15 16.06
CA GLY A 211 1.99 1.37 16.43
C GLY A 211 2.24 0.13 15.58
N ASN A 212 1.56 0.01 14.43
CA ASN A 212 1.75 -1.08 13.49
C ASN A 212 3.11 -1.00 12.80
N ARG A 213 3.64 -2.17 12.41
CA ARG A 213 4.90 -2.28 11.68
C ARG A 213 4.74 -2.24 10.15
N SER A 214 3.51 -2.01 9.64
CA SER A 214 3.25 -1.85 8.21
C SER A 214 3.73 -0.49 7.71
N SER A 215 4.45 -0.46 6.60
CA SER A 215 4.92 0.79 5.99
C SER A 215 3.84 1.43 5.13
N VAL A 216 3.73 2.75 5.20
CA VAL A 216 2.85 3.56 4.37
C VAL A 216 3.59 3.90 3.08
N LEU A 217 3.00 3.60 1.91
CA LEU A 217 3.65 3.65 0.60
C LEU A 217 3.17 4.80 -0.30
N ASP A 218 2.20 5.58 0.14
CA ASP A 218 1.63 6.72 -0.59
C ASP A 218 2.62 7.90 -0.74
N ALA A 219 3.59 8.01 0.17
CA ALA A 219 4.66 9.00 0.11
C ALA A 219 5.76 8.68 -0.92
N VAL A 220 5.74 7.49 -1.56
CA VAL A 220 6.79 7.07 -2.50
C VAL A 220 6.27 7.13 -3.94
N PRO A 221 6.72 8.11 -4.77
CA PRO A 221 6.36 8.19 -6.18
C PRO A 221 6.84 6.97 -6.98
N SER A 222 5.97 6.43 -7.83
CA SER A 222 6.29 5.26 -8.66
C SER A 222 7.42 5.53 -9.68
N GLU A 223 7.62 6.78 -10.07
CA GLU A 223 8.67 7.22 -11.00
C GLU A 223 10.10 7.01 -10.46
N MET A 224 10.26 6.87 -9.14
CA MET A 224 11.57 6.62 -8.50
C MET A 224 11.98 5.16 -8.54
N ILE A 225 11.04 4.26 -8.83
CA ILE A 225 11.22 2.83 -8.77
C ILE A 225 11.76 2.32 -10.11
N GLN A 226 12.77 1.45 -10.05
CA GLN A 226 13.32 0.75 -11.20
C GLN A 226 12.74 -0.65 -11.35
N TYR A 227 12.66 -1.39 -10.24
CA TYR A 227 12.04 -2.72 -10.14
C TYR A 227 11.29 -2.84 -8.83
N VAL A 228 10.22 -3.62 -8.85
CA VAL A 228 9.59 -4.16 -7.66
C VAL A 228 9.80 -5.65 -7.64
N GLN A 229 10.31 -6.18 -6.53
CA GLN A 229 10.52 -7.58 -6.28
C GLN A 229 9.59 -8.03 -5.15
N VAL A 230 8.74 -9.02 -5.41
CA VAL A 230 7.86 -9.62 -4.41
C VAL A 230 8.32 -11.04 -4.14
N ALA A 231 9.08 -11.22 -3.07
CA ALA A 231 9.52 -12.54 -2.63
C ALA A 231 8.44 -13.21 -1.79
N LYS A 232 7.94 -14.35 -2.25
CA LYS A 232 6.90 -15.16 -1.60
C LYS A 232 7.49 -16.22 -0.67
N ALA A 233 8.70 -16.70 -0.99
CA ALA A 233 9.54 -17.54 -0.12
C ALA A 233 10.94 -16.91 -0.08
N VAL A 234 11.33 -16.40 1.10
CA VAL A 234 12.58 -15.67 1.31
C VAL A 234 13.77 -16.60 1.49
N THR A 235 14.97 -16.16 1.14
CA THR A 235 16.24 -16.86 1.35
C THR A 235 16.94 -16.36 2.63
N PRO A 236 17.92 -17.08 3.20
CA PRO A 236 18.56 -16.71 4.48
C PRO A 236 19.22 -15.33 4.49
N ASP A 237 19.63 -14.78 3.35
CA ASP A 237 20.21 -13.44 3.19
C ASP A 237 19.17 -12.32 3.18
N MET A 238 17.87 -12.65 3.13
CA MET A 238 16.75 -11.68 3.22
C MET A 238 16.28 -11.51 4.67
N GLU A 239 15.49 -10.47 4.94
CA GLU A 239 14.81 -10.24 6.22
C GLU A 239 13.89 -11.42 6.55
N GLY A 240 13.96 -11.91 7.80
CA GLY A 240 13.18 -13.06 8.25
C GLY A 240 11.76 -12.72 8.70
N ASP A 241 11.48 -11.46 9.01
CA ASP A 241 10.16 -10.99 9.45
C ASP A 241 9.18 -10.76 8.25
N ALA A 242 8.83 -11.84 7.58
CA ALA A 242 8.12 -11.87 6.32
C ALA A 242 7.17 -13.07 6.19
N ILE A 243 6.21 -13.25 7.12
CA ILE A 243 5.25 -14.36 7.05
C ILE A 243 4.44 -14.27 5.75
N GLY A 244 3.96 -13.08 5.36
CA GLY A 244 3.29 -12.87 4.08
C GLY A 244 4.23 -13.03 2.92
N GLY A 245 5.38 -12.42 3.02
CA GLY A 245 6.40 -12.26 2.00
C GLY A 245 7.12 -10.94 2.15
N SER A 246 7.95 -10.60 1.17
CA SER A 246 8.71 -9.35 1.16
C SER A 246 8.46 -8.60 -0.15
N ILE A 247 8.20 -7.29 -0.06
CA ILE A 247 8.10 -6.37 -1.20
C ILE A 247 9.31 -5.45 -1.16
N ASN A 248 10.19 -5.54 -2.15
CA ASN A 248 11.42 -4.77 -2.23
C ASN A 248 11.38 -3.82 -3.43
N PHE A 249 11.40 -2.52 -3.15
CA PHE A 249 11.48 -1.46 -4.15
C PHE A 249 12.95 -1.15 -4.44
N ILE A 250 13.36 -1.38 -5.67
CA ILE A 250 14.72 -1.07 -6.14
C ILE A 250 14.69 0.30 -6.82
N THR A 251 15.50 1.22 -6.33
CA THR A 251 15.60 2.57 -6.90
C THR A 251 16.38 2.58 -8.21
N ARG A 252 16.19 3.65 -8.99
CA ARG A 252 16.91 3.84 -10.25
C ARG A 252 18.40 3.97 -10.03
N THR A 253 19.18 3.36 -10.92
CA THR A 253 20.64 3.44 -10.96
C THR A 253 21.11 4.22 -12.20
N ALA A 254 22.33 4.77 -12.15
CA ALA A 254 22.90 5.52 -13.25
C ALA A 254 22.91 4.71 -14.56
N PRO A 255 22.30 5.20 -15.65
CA PRO A 255 22.24 4.51 -16.92
C PRO A 255 23.61 4.46 -17.61
N THR A 256 23.75 3.58 -18.59
CA THR A 256 24.97 3.52 -19.45
C THR A 256 25.05 4.66 -20.47
N LYS A 257 23.88 5.13 -20.92
CA LYS A 257 23.77 6.26 -21.86
C LYS A 257 23.16 7.44 -21.13
N ARG A 258 23.61 8.63 -21.47
CA ARG A 258 23.00 9.86 -21.02
C ARG A 258 21.51 9.83 -21.28
N THR A 259 20.72 10.16 -20.25
CA THR A 259 19.27 10.10 -20.29
C THR A 259 18.72 11.36 -19.62
N LEU A 260 17.74 11.99 -20.26
CA LEU A 260 16.94 13.05 -19.65
C LEU A 260 15.49 12.86 -20.08
N ASN A 261 14.68 12.38 -19.14
CA ASN A 261 13.26 12.14 -19.34
C ASN A 261 12.47 13.18 -18.59
N VAL A 262 11.52 13.82 -19.25
CA VAL A 262 10.58 14.77 -18.66
C VAL A 262 9.17 14.28 -18.93
N SER A 263 8.31 14.28 -17.90
CA SER A 263 6.90 13.97 -18.02
C SER A 263 6.07 15.07 -17.37
N ALA A 264 4.96 15.44 -18.00
CA ALA A 264 3.98 16.35 -17.42
C ALA A 264 2.57 15.92 -17.84
N ALA A 265 1.63 15.99 -16.92
CA ALA A 265 0.22 15.70 -17.17
C ALA A 265 -0.69 16.64 -16.39
N GLY A 266 -1.87 16.89 -16.97
CA GLY A 266 -2.98 17.55 -16.32
C GLY A 266 -4.21 16.64 -16.36
N GLY A 267 -5.10 16.76 -15.38
CA GLY A 267 -6.24 15.88 -15.26
C GLY A 267 -7.39 16.50 -14.48
N TYR A 268 -8.39 15.68 -14.24
CA TYR A 268 -9.64 16.09 -13.62
C TYR A 268 -10.22 14.97 -12.75
N ASN A 269 -10.73 15.32 -11.58
CA ASN A 269 -11.49 14.42 -10.71
C ASN A 269 -12.98 14.75 -10.84
N THR A 270 -13.80 13.75 -11.15
CA THR A 270 -15.25 13.94 -11.42
C THR A 270 -16.06 14.24 -10.17
N PHE A 271 -15.56 13.82 -8.99
CA PHE A 271 -16.25 14.07 -7.73
C PHE A 271 -15.96 15.48 -7.20
N SER A 272 -14.69 15.85 -7.06
CA SER A 272 -14.30 17.17 -6.57
C SER A 272 -14.52 18.29 -7.61
N GLU A 273 -14.72 17.95 -8.88
CA GLU A 273 -14.81 18.87 -10.02
C GLU A 273 -13.59 19.77 -10.17
N ASN A 274 -12.44 19.30 -9.70
CA ASN A 274 -11.20 20.06 -9.70
C ASN A 274 -10.08 19.36 -10.47
N GLY A 275 -9.07 20.19 -10.83
CA GLY A 275 -7.92 19.74 -11.60
C GLY A 275 -6.91 18.95 -10.80
N THR A 276 -6.11 18.14 -11.51
CA THR A 276 -4.92 17.45 -11.00
C THR A 276 -3.75 17.75 -11.91
N TYR A 277 -2.53 17.74 -11.39
CA TYR A 277 -1.35 17.83 -12.22
C TYR A 277 -0.23 16.94 -11.68
N ASN A 278 0.63 16.47 -12.56
CA ASN A 278 1.89 15.85 -12.19
C ASN A 278 3.01 16.28 -13.12
N ALA A 279 4.22 16.27 -12.60
CA ALA A 279 5.43 16.48 -13.39
C ALA A 279 6.56 15.63 -12.79
N SER A 280 7.41 15.09 -13.65
CA SER A 280 8.61 14.38 -13.21
C SER A 280 9.77 14.62 -14.18
N VAL A 281 10.98 14.57 -13.62
CA VAL A 281 12.23 14.66 -14.37
C VAL A 281 13.20 13.60 -13.87
N THR A 282 13.85 12.91 -14.79
CA THR A 282 14.93 11.98 -14.48
C THR A 282 16.12 12.29 -15.37
N TYR A 283 17.24 12.65 -14.77
CA TYR A 283 18.52 12.82 -15.42
C TYR A 283 19.48 11.74 -14.97
N GLY A 284 20.19 11.12 -15.90
CA GLY A 284 21.23 10.16 -15.62
C GLY A 284 22.36 10.24 -16.65
N ASP A 285 23.60 10.14 -16.15
CA ASP A 285 24.80 10.19 -17.00
C ASP A 285 25.97 9.48 -16.32
N ARG A 286 27.05 9.25 -17.12
CA ARG A 286 28.33 8.75 -16.64
C ARG A 286 29.48 9.68 -17.04
N PHE A 287 30.35 9.97 -16.08
CA PHE A 287 31.48 10.87 -16.22
C PHE A 287 32.79 10.12 -15.99
N PHE A 288 33.93 10.80 -16.31
CA PHE A 288 35.27 10.28 -16.08
C PHE A 288 35.48 8.86 -16.67
N ASN A 289 35.27 8.71 -17.97
CA ASN A 289 35.36 7.43 -18.68
C ASN A 289 34.47 6.33 -18.03
N ASN A 290 33.21 6.66 -17.77
CA ASN A 290 32.20 5.80 -17.14
C ASN A 290 32.48 5.38 -15.68
N LYS A 291 33.46 6.00 -15.00
CA LYS A 291 33.76 5.71 -13.60
C LYS A 291 32.70 6.26 -12.65
N LEU A 292 32.27 7.52 -12.84
CA LEU A 292 31.25 8.14 -12.02
C LEU A 292 29.89 8.07 -12.71
N GLY A 293 28.97 7.32 -12.19
CA GLY A 293 27.56 7.31 -12.59
C GLY A 293 26.74 8.21 -11.66
N VAL A 294 25.91 9.05 -12.25
CA VAL A 294 24.99 9.96 -11.53
C VAL A 294 23.57 9.73 -12.03
N ILE A 295 22.60 9.65 -11.13
CA ILE A 295 21.19 9.71 -11.46
C ILE A 295 20.47 10.60 -10.45
N VAL A 296 19.59 11.47 -10.97
CA VAL A 296 18.71 12.32 -10.18
C VAL A 296 17.32 12.20 -10.75
N SER A 297 16.35 11.92 -9.89
CA SER A 297 14.93 11.85 -10.26
C SER A 297 14.12 12.71 -9.30
N GLY A 298 13.29 13.60 -9.84
CA GLY A 298 12.36 14.42 -9.08
C GLY A 298 10.94 14.23 -9.62
N ALA A 299 9.96 14.20 -8.72
CA ALA A 299 8.54 14.14 -9.06
C ALA A 299 7.73 15.07 -8.16
N ILE A 300 6.74 15.72 -8.74
CA ILE A 300 5.68 16.42 -8.03
C ILE A 300 4.35 15.97 -8.57
N TRP A 301 3.41 15.76 -7.68
CA TRP A 301 2.08 15.36 -8.02
C TRP A 301 1.09 16.02 -7.06
N SER A 302 0.10 16.70 -7.61
CA SER A 302 -0.98 17.34 -6.84
C SER A 302 -2.32 16.93 -7.41
N ARG A 303 -3.25 16.65 -6.54
CA ARG A 303 -4.64 16.40 -6.92
C ARG A 303 -5.62 16.94 -5.90
N GLN A 304 -6.69 17.46 -6.43
CA GLN A 304 -7.90 17.71 -5.67
C GLN A 304 -8.74 16.43 -5.70
N TRP A 305 -9.29 16.03 -4.56
CA TRP A 305 -10.10 14.84 -4.42
C TRP A 305 -11.31 15.10 -3.54
N GLY A 306 -12.25 14.20 -3.53
CA GLY A 306 -13.39 14.24 -2.63
C GLY A 306 -14.08 12.89 -2.58
N SER A 307 -14.87 12.70 -1.55
CA SER A 307 -15.73 11.52 -1.38
C SER A 307 -16.94 11.85 -0.51
N ASP A 308 -18.02 11.10 -0.71
CA ASP A 308 -19.14 11.02 0.24
C ASP A 308 -19.07 9.65 0.94
N GLU A 309 -19.14 9.68 2.27
CA GLU A 309 -19.20 8.49 3.10
C GLU A 309 -20.49 8.45 3.91
N PHE A 310 -21.29 7.42 3.66
CA PHE A 310 -22.38 7.02 4.53
C PHE A 310 -21.82 6.07 5.60
N ALA A 311 -22.14 6.31 6.87
CA ALA A 311 -21.79 5.37 7.93
C ALA A 311 -22.95 5.16 8.90
N ALA A 312 -23.04 3.97 9.50
CA ALA A 312 -24.01 3.66 10.53
C ALA A 312 -23.40 2.86 11.67
N THR A 313 -23.85 3.14 12.89
CA THR A 313 -23.54 2.33 14.06
C THR A 313 -24.81 1.67 14.59
N TYR A 314 -24.63 0.55 15.26
CA TYR A 314 -25.73 -0.27 15.75
C TYR A 314 -25.65 -0.43 17.26
N ASN A 315 -26.80 -0.52 17.92
CA ASN A 315 -26.87 -0.80 19.34
C ASN A 315 -26.36 -2.22 19.64
N THR A 316 -25.53 -2.35 20.67
CA THR A 316 -24.87 -3.58 21.12
C THR A 316 -25.41 -4.11 22.44
N GLY A 317 -26.50 -3.53 23.01
CA GLY A 317 -27.06 -3.89 24.31
C GLY A 317 -27.61 -5.32 24.39
N ALA A 318 -27.75 -5.85 25.60
CA ALA A 318 -28.02 -7.24 25.90
C ALA A 318 -29.40 -7.79 25.45
N ALA A 319 -30.34 -6.97 25.04
CA ALA A 319 -31.66 -7.41 24.56
C ALA A 319 -31.70 -7.57 23.05
N ILE A 320 -30.92 -8.54 22.52
CA ILE A 320 -30.98 -8.87 21.10
C ILE A 320 -31.95 -10.03 20.93
N VAL A 321 -33.18 -9.68 20.57
CA VAL A 321 -34.16 -10.66 20.14
C VAL A 321 -33.94 -10.93 18.65
N GLU A 322 -33.72 -12.21 18.30
CA GLU A 322 -33.70 -12.71 16.92
C GLU A 322 -32.68 -12.05 15.95
N GLN A 323 -31.45 -11.79 16.37
CA GLN A 323 -30.38 -11.21 15.52
C GLN A 323 -30.71 -9.85 14.87
N LYS A 324 -31.72 -9.14 15.32
CA LYS A 324 -32.08 -7.79 14.84
C LYS A 324 -31.22 -6.72 15.49
N ARG A 325 -30.85 -5.71 14.73
CA ARG A 325 -29.94 -4.63 15.17
C ARG A 325 -30.58 -3.27 14.95
N SER A 326 -30.96 -2.60 16.02
CA SER A 326 -31.41 -1.22 15.93
C SER A 326 -30.24 -0.28 15.65
N LEU A 327 -30.52 0.78 14.90
CA LEU A 327 -29.57 1.84 14.64
C LEU A 327 -29.30 2.67 15.89
N ASN A 328 -28.04 2.95 16.15
CA ASN A 328 -27.61 3.93 17.15
C ASN A 328 -27.43 5.31 16.49
N THR A 329 -26.55 5.39 15.49
CA THR A 329 -26.31 6.62 14.74
C THR A 329 -26.25 6.35 13.24
N VAL A 330 -26.57 7.40 12.46
CA VAL A 330 -26.31 7.46 11.02
C VAL A 330 -25.53 8.73 10.75
N LEU A 331 -24.50 8.62 9.90
CA LEU A 331 -23.57 9.69 9.59
C LEU A 331 -23.52 9.92 8.08
N PHE A 332 -23.52 11.17 7.72
CA PHE A 332 -23.29 11.65 6.36
C PHE A 332 -22.04 12.50 6.36
N LYS A 333 -21.01 12.08 5.65
CA LYS A 333 -19.74 12.79 5.60
C LYS A 333 -19.42 13.19 4.19
N ARG A 334 -18.91 14.39 4.02
CA ARG A 334 -18.23 14.84 2.80
C ARG A 334 -16.79 15.16 3.12
N TYR A 335 -15.91 14.62 2.29
CA TYR A 335 -14.50 14.98 2.25
C TYR A 335 -14.26 15.81 0.99
N MET A 336 -13.53 16.92 1.11
CA MET A 336 -13.07 17.71 -0.03
C MET A 336 -11.62 18.09 0.25
N GLY A 337 -10.69 17.41 -0.40
CA GLY A 337 -9.30 17.49 -0.03
C GLY A 337 -8.35 17.72 -1.19
N GLU A 338 -7.12 18.01 -0.79
CA GLU A 338 -5.97 18.14 -1.69
C GLU A 338 -4.85 17.23 -1.18
N ARG A 339 -4.25 16.48 -2.09
CA ARG A 339 -3.05 15.69 -1.83
C ARG A 339 -1.92 16.15 -2.73
N GLU A 340 -0.75 16.38 -2.12
CA GLU A 340 0.46 16.70 -2.83
C GLU A 340 1.57 15.74 -2.41
N THR A 341 2.24 15.12 -3.40
CA THR A 341 3.44 14.32 -3.18
C THR A 341 4.62 14.97 -3.87
N LYS A 342 5.72 15.17 -3.17
CA LYS A 342 7.00 15.63 -3.69
C LYS A 342 8.05 14.59 -3.37
N GLY A 343 8.85 14.22 -4.36
CA GLY A 343 9.92 13.26 -4.17
C GLY A 343 11.18 13.64 -4.92
N LEU A 344 12.31 13.40 -4.28
CA LEU A 344 13.65 13.53 -4.85
C LEU A 344 14.45 12.26 -4.54
N ASN A 345 15.08 11.69 -5.56
CA ASN A 345 16.00 10.57 -5.43
C ASN A 345 17.31 10.91 -6.12
N VAL A 346 18.43 10.62 -5.44
CA VAL A 346 19.80 10.83 -5.94
C VAL A 346 20.57 9.54 -5.80
N GLY A 347 21.19 9.09 -6.89
CA GLY A 347 22.07 7.92 -6.90
C GLY A 347 23.45 8.31 -7.49
N LEU A 348 24.50 7.97 -6.77
CA LEU A 348 25.89 8.11 -7.20
C LEU A 348 26.55 6.73 -7.16
N GLU A 349 27.28 6.37 -8.18
CA GLU A 349 28.08 5.15 -8.25
C GLU A 349 29.47 5.49 -8.74
N TYR A 350 30.51 5.15 -7.99
CA TYR A 350 31.89 5.33 -8.41
C TYR A 350 32.58 3.99 -8.53
N LYS A 351 33.05 3.66 -9.74
CA LYS A 351 33.85 2.47 -10.05
C LYS A 351 35.31 2.75 -9.75
N ILE A 352 35.82 2.17 -8.67
CA ILE A 352 37.26 2.23 -8.31
C ILE A 352 38.04 1.44 -9.34
N THR A 353 37.60 0.18 -9.57
CA THR A 353 38.06 -0.71 -10.64
C THR A 353 36.83 -1.23 -11.43
N PRO A 354 36.98 -2.02 -12.49
CA PRO A 354 35.84 -2.65 -13.14
C PRO A 354 35.01 -3.55 -12.22
N SER A 355 35.63 -4.12 -11.20
CA SER A 355 35.04 -5.06 -10.24
C SER A 355 34.73 -4.48 -8.86
N ASP A 356 35.22 -3.25 -8.59
CA ASP A 356 35.05 -2.59 -7.30
C ASP A 356 34.31 -1.28 -7.45
N LYS A 357 33.25 -1.10 -6.68
CA LYS A 357 32.48 0.14 -6.69
C LYS A 357 32.02 0.53 -5.29
N ILE A 358 31.86 1.83 -5.11
CA ILE A 358 31.14 2.41 -3.98
C ILE A 358 29.92 3.16 -4.52
N PHE A 359 28.91 3.27 -3.71
CA PHE A 359 27.69 3.98 -4.08
C PHE A 359 27.12 4.80 -2.93
N PHE A 360 26.37 5.83 -3.31
CA PHE A 360 25.50 6.60 -2.44
C PHE A 360 24.10 6.64 -3.06
N ARG A 361 23.06 6.48 -2.25
CA ARG A 361 21.67 6.68 -2.63
C ARG A 361 20.99 7.52 -1.58
N GLY A 362 20.30 8.57 -1.99
CA GLY A 362 19.57 9.47 -1.12
C GLY A 362 18.14 9.61 -1.60
N MET A 363 17.21 9.75 -0.66
CA MET A 363 15.79 10.00 -0.93
C MET A 363 15.24 11.06 0.02
N ALA A 364 14.38 11.93 -0.51
CA ALA A 364 13.60 12.89 0.26
C ALA A 364 12.18 12.95 -0.33
N ASN A 365 11.21 12.44 0.41
CA ASN A 365 9.82 12.39 0.00
C ASN A 365 8.95 13.07 1.04
N LYS A 366 7.97 13.83 0.56
CA LYS A 366 6.94 14.47 1.38
C LYS A 366 5.58 14.26 0.74
N PHE A 367 4.62 13.88 1.56
CA PHE A 367 3.21 13.75 1.20
C PHE A 367 2.38 14.62 2.14
N ASP A 368 1.63 15.54 1.57
CA ASP A 368 0.68 16.40 2.25
C ASP A 368 -0.75 15.96 1.87
N ASP A 369 -1.61 15.78 2.87
CA ASP A 369 -3.02 15.44 2.67
C ASP A 369 -3.91 16.38 3.50
N ILE A 370 -4.43 17.40 2.84
CA ILE A 370 -5.36 18.37 3.43
C ILE A 370 -6.76 17.82 3.26
N ARG A 371 -7.48 17.64 4.36
CA ARG A 371 -8.82 17.05 4.41
C ARG A 371 -9.78 17.83 5.30
N PRO A 372 -10.48 18.84 4.79
CA PRO A 372 -11.71 19.32 5.43
C PRO A 372 -12.77 18.21 5.41
N VAL A 373 -13.44 17.99 6.53
CA VAL A 373 -14.49 16.98 6.65
C VAL A 373 -15.73 17.60 7.28
N TYR A 374 -16.85 17.40 6.61
CA TYR A 374 -18.17 17.88 6.99
C TYR A 374 -19.01 16.68 7.36
N GLU A 375 -19.42 16.60 8.63
CA GLU A 375 -20.09 15.42 9.18
C GLU A 375 -21.42 15.80 9.81
N SER A 376 -22.50 15.23 9.33
CA SER A 376 -23.84 15.36 9.90
C SER A 376 -24.26 14.03 10.53
N TYR A 377 -24.62 14.05 11.80
CA TYR A 377 -25.01 12.88 12.58
C TYR A 377 -26.48 12.94 12.97
N ILE A 378 -27.20 11.84 12.81
CA ILE A 378 -28.46 11.57 13.48
C ILE A 378 -28.19 10.55 14.58
N ASP A 379 -28.40 10.94 15.83
CA ASP A 379 -28.27 10.06 17.00
C ASP A 379 -29.67 9.67 17.45
N TYR A 380 -30.06 8.46 17.09
CA TYR A 380 -31.39 7.92 17.40
C TYR A 380 -31.54 7.57 18.88
N THR A 381 -30.46 7.19 19.54
CA THR A 381 -30.46 6.81 20.96
C THR A 381 -30.64 8.05 21.88
N ASN A 382 -29.94 9.14 21.55
CA ASN A 382 -29.99 10.36 22.38
C ASN A 382 -30.92 11.44 21.81
N THR A 383 -31.69 11.14 20.76
CA THR A 383 -32.63 12.06 20.10
C THR A 383 -31.98 13.40 19.77
N ARG A 384 -30.87 13.34 19.02
CA ARG A 384 -29.98 14.47 18.83
C ARG A 384 -29.49 14.53 17.39
N PHE A 385 -29.38 15.75 16.84
CA PHE A 385 -28.59 16.04 15.65
C PHE A 385 -27.26 16.65 16.06
N GLN A 386 -26.18 16.25 15.39
CA GLN A 386 -24.84 16.79 15.61
C GLN A 386 -24.20 17.10 14.28
N TYR A 387 -23.55 18.24 14.20
CA TYR A 387 -22.72 18.65 13.09
C TYR A 387 -21.28 18.80 13.56
N ASN A 388 -20.34 18.14 12.85
CA ASN A 388 -18.91 18.31 13.11
C ASN A 388 -18.26 18.92 11.88
N TYR A 389 -17.42 19.90 12.10
CA TYR A 389 -16.45 20.35 11.12
C TYR A 389 -15.06 20.08 11.65
N ARG A 390 -14.24 19.41 10.85
CA ARG A 390 -12.83 19.21 11.14
C ARG A 390 -11.96 19.55 9.95
N TYR A 391 -10.78 20.05 10.23
CA TYR A 391 -9.77 20.37 9.23
C TYR A 391 -8.53 19.54 9.51
N SER A 392 -8.25 18.58 8.65
CA SER A 392 -7.07 17.72 8.76
C SER A 392 -6.01 18.16 7.76
N HIS A 393 -4.78 18.34 8.23
CA HIS A 393 -3.62 18.46 7.37
C HIS A 393 -2.59 17.44 7.84
N TYR A 394 -2.64 16.24 7.24
CA TYR A 394 -1.68 15.18 7.50
C TYR A 394 -0.44 15.39 6.65
N GLN A 395 0.72 15.21 7.26
CA GLN A 395 1.99 15.29 6.58
C GLN A 395 2.78 14.01 6.85
N THR A 396 3.21 13.33 5.79
CA THR A 396 4.12 12.19 5.84
C THR A 396 5.43 12.57 5.20
N ALA A 397 6.55 12.39 5.91
CA ALA A 397 7.88 12.55 5.36
C ALA A 397 8.63 11.22 5.42
N LEU A 398 9.33 10.86 4.34
CA LEU A 398 10.20 9.69 4.29
C LEU A 398 11.54 10.12 3.67
N ASN A 399 12.55 10.27 4.52
CA ASN A 399 13.86 10.80 4.15
C ASN A 399 14.95 9.82 4.57
N GLY A 400 16.05 9.78 3.82
CA GLY A 400 17.18 8.98 4.22
C GLY A 400 18.23 8.81 3.14
N PHE A 401 19.25 8.04 3.51
CA PHE A 401 20.34 7.71 2.61
C PHE A 401 20.90 6.32 2.88
N GLU A 402 21.58 5.79 1.88
CA GLU A 402 22.36 4.58 1.92
C GLU A 402 23.72 4.83 1.28
N VAL A 403 24.79 4.36 1.91
CA VAL A 403 26.14 4.30 1.35
C VAL A 403 26.63 2.87 1.43
N GLY A 404 27.34 2.42 0.42
CA GLY A 404 27.86 1.05 0.43
C GLY A 404 28.92 0.80 -0.63
N GLY A 405 29.41 -0.44 -0.65
CA GLY A 405 30.42 -0.87 -1.62
C GLY A 405 30.29 -2.34 -1.98
N GLU A 406 30.70 -2.69 -3.16
CA GLU A 406 30.87 -4.04 -3.66
C GLU A 406 32.30 -4.22 -4.14
N HIS A 407 33.00 -5.25 -3.61
CA HIS A 407 34.42 -5.49 -3.83
C HIS A 407 34.65 -6.94 -4.21
N GLN A 408 35.23 -7.15 -5.37
CA GLN A 408 35.74 -8.46 -5.77
C GLN A 408 37.19 -8.57 -5.29
N MET A 409 37.39 -9.17 -4.11
CA MET A 409 38.73 -9.27 -3.51
C MET A 409 39.69 -10.18 -4.30
N ASN A 410 39.16 -11.26 -4.90
CA ASN A 410 39.84 -12.13 -5.85
C ASN A 410 38.77 -12.96 -6.59
N GLN A 411 39.21 -13.96 -7.38
CA GLN A 411 38.29 -14.81 -8.15
C GLN A 411 37.26 -15.57 -7.29
N LYS A 412 37.54 -15.81 -6.00
CA LYS A 412 36.71 -16.63 -5.10
C LYS A 412 35.92 -15.81 -4.08
N PHE A 413 36.35 -14.60 -3.72
CA PHE A 413 35.79 -13.84 -2.63
C PHE A 413 35.19 -12.53 -3.12
N LYS A 414 33.90 -12.32 -2.86
CA LYS A 414 33.19 -11.05 -3.07
C LYS A 414 32.64 -10.56 -1.74
N LEU A 415 32.94 -9.31 -1.42
CA LEU A 415 32.47 -8.58 -0.23
C LEU A 415 31.48 -7.50 -0.68
N ASP A 416 30.34 -7.40 -0.03
CA ASP A 416 29.48 -6.23 -0.10
C ASP A 416 29.11 -5.73 1.30
N TRP A 417 28.99 -4.43 1.43
CA TRP A 417 28.60 -3.78 2.67
C TRP A 417 27.74 -2.56 2.39
N SER A 418 26.84 -2.22 3.32
CA SER A 418 26.15 -0.94 3.29
C SER A 418 25.82 -0.44 4.69
N TYR A 419 25.66 0.89 4.78
CA TYR A 419 25.06 1.59 5.90
C TYR A 419 23.91 2.45 5.37
N SER A 420 22.76 2.39 6.03
CA SER A 420 21.61 3.23 5.71
C SER A 420 21.02 3.89 6.96
N ASN A 421 20.48 5.08 6.79
CA ASN A 421 19.75 5.83 7.79
C ASN A 421 18.50 6.42 7.14
N HIS A 422 17.33 5.89 7.51
CA HIS A 422 16.03 6.33 7.01
C HIS A 422 15.14 6.76 8.16
N LYS A 423 14.41 7.85 7.99
CA LYS A 423 13.42 8.36 8.94
C LYS A 423 12.07 8.53 8.25
N SER A 424 11.01 8.06 8.90
CA SER A 424 9.61 8.33 8.55
C SER A 424 8.95 9.14 9.65
N GLU A 425 8.20 10.17 9.26
CA GLU A 425 7.44 11.04 10.15
C GLU A 425 6.01 11.13 9.64
N TYR A 426 5.04 11.09 10.56
CA TYR A 426 3.63 11.27 10.27
C TYR A 426 3.00 12.14 11.35
N TYR A 427 2.59 13.35 10.99
CA TYR A 427 2.10 14.34 11.95
C TYR A 427 0.93 15.15 11.37
N LEU A 428 0.20 15.78 12.27
CA LEU A 428 -0.91 16.68 11.97
C LEU A 428 -0.50 18.14 12.11
N ASP A 429 -1.04 19.00 11.23
CA ASP A 429 -0.97 20.44 11.37
C ASP A 429 -1.62 20.91 12.69
N THR A 430 -1.20 22.04 13.18
CA THR A 430 -1.63 22.57 14.49
C THR A 430 -2.20 23.97 14.29
N PRO A 431 -3.37 24.28 14.89
CA PRO A 431 -3.86 25.64 14.89
C PRO A 431 -2.84 26.61 15.50
N SER A 432 -2.47 27.65 14.77
CA SER A 432 -1.45 28.61 15.19
C SER A 432 -1.79 29.36 16.51
N THR A 433 -3.07 29.39 16.85
CA THR A 433 -3.61 30.03 18.07
C THR A 433 -3.72 29.11 19.27
N SER A 434 -3.43 27.80 19.10
CA SER A 434 -3.50 26.79 20.16
C SER A 434 -2.12 26.41 20.67
N ASN A 435 -1.99 26.20 21.97
CA ASN A 435 -0.78 25.62 22.58
C ASN A 435 -0.68 24.09 22.40
N ASN A 436 -1.79 23.45 21.99
CA ASN A 436 -1.87 22.01 21.83
C ASN A 436 -1.77 21.60 20.37
N LYS A 437 -1.06 20.52 20.08
CA LYS A 437 -0.81 20.01 18.73
C LYS A 437 -1.90 19.05 18.30
N GLY A 438 -2.27 19.05 17.06
CA GLY A 438 -3.17 18.07 16.45
C GLY A 438 -4.22 18.66 15.52
N LEU A 439 -5.20 17.83 15.21
CA LEU A 439 -6.32 18.11 14.32
C LEU A 439 -7.47 18.80 15.06
N PRO A 440 -7.89 20.02 14.69
CA PRO A 440 -9.04 20.70 15.29
C PRO A 440 -10.37 20.13 14.80
N ILE A 441 -11.30 19.93 15.75
CA ILE A 441 -12.68 19.48 15.52
C ILE A 441 -13.63 20.37 16.30
N ALA A 442 -14.55 21.08 15.63
CA ALA A 442 -15.65 21.79 16.26
C ALA A 442 -16.94 20.98 16.16
N THR A 443 -17.61 20.78 17.28
CA THR A 443 -18.84 20.01 17.38
C THR A 443 -20.00 20.90 17.77
N PHE A 444 -21.04 20.93 16.94
CA PHE A 444 -22.32 21.61 17.19
C PHE A 444 -23.40 20.57 17.43
N ARG A 445 -24.30 20.85 18.38
CA ARG A 445 -25.39 19.94 18.72
C ARG A 445 -26.71 20.65 18.82
N GLN A 446 -27.77 19.93 18.47
CA GLN A 446 -29.15 20.32 18.65
C GLN A 446 -29.95 19.11 19.13
N ARG A 447 -30.85 19.32 20.08
CA ARG A 447 -31.85 18.31 20.47
C ARG A 447 -32.94 18.25 19.40
N ILE A 448 -33.32 17.05 18.98
CA ILE A 448 -34.39 16.85 18.01
C ILE A 448 -35.72 17.02 18.74
N THR A 449 -36.51 18.05 18.35
CA THR A 449 -37.87 18.27 18.87
C THR A 449 -38.84 17.46 18.02
N GLY A 450 -39.88 16.86 18.65
CA GLY A 450 -40.82 15.97 17.96
C GLY A 450 -40.36 14.54 17.75
N GLY A 451 -39.06 14.24 17.96
CA GLY A 451 -38.50 12.89 17.86
C GLY A 451 -38.43 12.34 16.44
N PHE A 452 -38.66 11.04 16.30
CA PHE A 452 -38.56 10.31 15.04
C PHE A 452 -39.89 9.66 14.66
N ASN A 453 -40.22 9.69 13.37
CA ASN A 453 -41.26 8.89 12.73
C ASN A 453 -40.67 7.51 12.34
N ASN A 454 -41.53 6.57 11.93
CA ASN A 454 -41.13 5.27 11.41
C ASN A 454 -40.24 4.50 12.42
N LEU A 455 -40.60 4.57 13.72
CA LEU A 455 -40.03 3.70 14.76
C LEU A 455 -40.72 2.35 14.74
N SER A 456 -39.97 1.32 15.12
CA SER A 456 -40.51 -0.02 15.34
C SER A 456 -41.38 -0.06 16.61
N SER A 457 -42.11 -1.16 16.80
CA SER A 457 -43.02 -1.35 17.95
C SER A 457 -42.32 -1.26 19.30
N ASP A 458 -41.01 -1.44 19.36
CA ASP A 458 -40.17 -1.27 20.56
C ASP A 458 -39.61 0.17 20.73
N GLY A 459 -40.07 1.12 19.91
CA GLY A 459 -39.64 2.51 19.93
C GLY A 459 -38.26 2.81 19.41
N LYS A 460 -37.61 1.83 18.71
CA LYS A 460 -36.27 1.98 18.17
C LYS A 460 -36.29 2.11 16.66
N ARG A 461 -35.23 2.67 16.09
CA ARG A 461 -35.01 2.77 14.64
C ARG A 461 -34.24 1.54 14.14
N TYR A 462 -34.70 0.97 13.03
CA TYR A 462 -34.08 -0.17 12.35
C TYR A 462 -34.00 0.10 10.85
N TRP A 463 -33.17 -0.67 10.16
CA TRP A 463 -33.41 -0.92 8.73
C TRP A 463 -34.64 -1.79 8.56
N GLY A 464 -35.39 -1.60 7.48
CA GLY A 464 -36.65 -2.35 7.26
C GLY A 464 -36.48 -3.86 7.31
N PHE A 465 -35.35 -4.40 6.83
CA PHE A 465 -35.05 -5.82 6.88
C PHE A 465 -34.70 -6.37 8.30
N ASP A 466 -34.27 -5.49 9.20
CA ASP A 466 -33.97 -5.82 10.62
C ASP A 466 -35.10 -5.44 11.56
N SER A 467 -36.08 -4.71 11.09
CA SER A 467 -37.20 -4.22 11.90
C SER A 467 -38.15 -5.36 12.33
N PRO A 468 -38.58 -5.40 13.59
CA PRO A 468 -39.58 -6.36 14.06
C PRO A 468 -40.90 -6.33 13.29
N ASN A 469 -41.32 -5.16 12.78
CA ASN A 469 -42.56 -4.95 12.06
C ASN A 469 -42.35 -4.48 10.60
N GLY A 470 -41.14 -4.60 10.05
CA GLY A 470 -40.82 -4.23 8.67
C GLY A 470 -40.77 -2.73 8.39
N VAL A 471 -40.86 -1.89 9.42
CA VAL A 471 -40.78 -0.43 9.28
C VAL A 471 -39.34 0.03 9.22
N GLY A 472 -39.01 0.90 8.27
CA GLY A 472 -37.69 1.48 8.07
C GLY A 472 -37.23 1.36 6.61
N GLY A 473 -36.39 2.28 6.18
CA GLY A 473 -35.80 2.27 4.83
C GLY A 473 -34.64 1.27 4.69
N THR A 474 -33.91 1.43 3.61
CA THR A 474 -32.62 0.77 3.38
C THR A 474 -31.57 1.85 3.16
N VAL A 475 -30.29 1.47 3.05
CA VAL A 475 -29.25 2.45 2.70
C VAL A 475 -29.51 3.06 1.32
N ASP A 476 -29.95 2.24 0.35
CA ASP A 476 -30.22 2.72 -1.02
C ASP A 476 -31.49 3.58 -1.12
N ASN A 477 -32.45 3.42 -0.19
CA ASN A 477 -33.67 4.24 -0.07
C ASN A 477 -33.74 4.76 1.36
N PHE A 478 -32.84 5.69 1.67
CA PHE A 478 -32.68 6.21 3.02
C PHE A 478 -33.80 7.16 3.40
N GLU A 479 -34.40 6.87 4.55
CA GLU A 479 -35.36 7.74 5.22
C GLU A 479 -34.84 8.13 6.59
N THR A 480 -34.74 9.43 6.87
CA THR A 480 -34.23 9.93 8.16
C THR A 480 -35.12 9.56 9.36
N GLY A 481 -36.44 9.50 9.12
CA GLY A 481 -37.42 9.40 10.17
C GLY A 481 -37.56 10.66 11.04
N LEU A 482 -36.93 11.77 10.70
CA LEU A 482 -37.06 13.03 11.42
C LEU A 482 -38.49 13.56 11.31
N ALA A 483 -39.13 13.87 12.45
CA ALA A 483 -40.46 14.47 12.46
C ALA A 483 -40.49 15.91 11.93
N ASN A 484 -39.39 16.65 12.14
CA ASN A 484 -39.21 18.03 11.67
C ASN A 484 -37.75 18.24 11.21
N SER A 485 -37.49 17.92 9.95
CA SER A 485 -36.15 18.06 9.39
C SER A 485 -35.69 19.51 9.20
N ALA A 486 -36.59 20.43 8.89
CA ALA A 486 -36.24 21.84 8.70
C ALA A 486 -35.77 22.51 9.99
N GLU A 487 -36.36 22.14 11.12
CA GLU A 487 -35.92 22.67 12.43
C GLU A 487 -34.54 22.14 12.83
N VAL A 488 -34.23 20.90 12.48
CA VAL A 488 -32.97 20.24 12.86
C VAL A 488 -31.76 20.85 12.16
N MET A 489 -31.94 21.42 10.97
CA MET A 489 -30.86 22.04 10.18
C MET A 489 -30.72 23.55 10.37
N ASP A 490 -31.47 24.15 11.29
CA ASP A 490 -31.43 25.61 11.58
C ASP A 490 -30.08 25.97 12.23
N PRO A 491 -29.20 26.77 11.57
CA PRO A 491 -27.90 27.13 12.15
C PRO A 491 -27.99 27.91 13.45
N SER A 492 -29.14 28.58 13.73
CA SER A 492 -29.36 29.32 14.99
C SER A 492 -29.59 28.39 16.17
N LYS A 493 -30.00 27.14 15.92
CA LYS A 493 -30.24 26.10 16.92
C LYS A 493 -29.08 25.12 17.07
N LEU A 494 -28.12 25.10 16.10
CA LEU A 494 -26.89 24.32 16.19
C LEU A 494 -25.89 25.02 17.12
N LEU A 495 -25.81 24.57 18.35
CA LEU A 495 -25.01 25.20 19.39
C LEU A 495 -23.63 24.54 19.51
N LEU A 496 -22.58 25.36 19.58
CA LEU A 496 -21.21 24.89 19.80
C LEU A 496 -21.11 24.23 21.17
N ASN A 497 -20.87 22.93 21.14
CA ASN A 497 -20.90 22.10 22.35
C ASN A 497 -19.50 21.59 22.78
N GLN A 498 -18.56 21.49 21.80
CA GLN A 498 -17.26 20.90 22.07
C GLN A 498 -16.22 21.35 21.05
N LEU A 499 -15.01 21.60 21.54
CA LEU A 499 -13.80 21.73 20.73
C LEU A 499 -12.84 20.60 21.10
N VAL A 500 -12.28 19.90 20.10
CA VAL A 500 -11.33 18.82 20.29
C VAL A 500 -10.10 19.06 19.44
N ILE A 501 -8.91 18.79 19.97
CA ILE A 501 -7.67 18.62 19.19
C ILE A 501 -7.25 17.16 19.31
N ALA A 502 -7.39 16.40 18.19
CA ALA A 502 -6.91 15.04 18.12
C ALA A 502 -5.40 15.04 17.82
N GLN A 503 -4.62 14.40 18.69
CA GLN A 503 -3.16 14.34 18.55
C GLN A 503 -2.70 13.26 17.59
N LEU A 504 -1.69 13.62 16.80
CA LEU A 504 -0.93 12.68 15.98
C LEU A 504 0.45 13.28 15.68
N ASP A 505 1.48 12.68 16.24
CA ASP A 505 2.89 12.98 15.91
C ASP A 505 3.69 11.69 16.13
N ASN A 506 3.93 10.97 15.06
CA ASN A 506 4.64 9.71 15.06
C ASN A 506 5.91 9.80 14.23
N SER A 507 6.98 9.28 14.73
CA SER A 507 8.23 9.16 14.00
C SER A 507 8.91 7.82 14.25
N GLU A 508 9.60 7.33 13.22
CA GLU A 508 10.44 6.15 13.31
C GLU A 508 11.69 6.35 12.47
N ARG A 509 12.85 5.99 13.02
CA ARG A 509 14.15 6.02 12.34
C ARG A 509 14.77 4.64 12.39
N ASP A 510 15.29 4.18 11.26
CA ASP A 510 16.08 2.96 11.13
C ASP A 510 17.50 3.29 10.68
N GLN A 511 18.49 2.85 11.47
CA GLN A 511 19.92 2.87 11.15
C GLN A 511 20.37 1.43 10.96
N ILE A 512 20.85 1.09 9.76
CA ILE A 512 21.14 -0.30 9.38
C ILE A 512 22.55 -0.40 8.84
N GLY A 513 23.39 -1.22 9.46
CA GLY A 513 24.69 -1.64 8.94
C GLY A 513 24.66 -3.12 8.56
N GLN A 514 25.18 -3.46 7.38
CA GLN A 514 25.27 -4.87 6.95
C GLN A 514 26.55 -5.14 6.18
N VAL A 515 27.02 -6.38 6.27
CA VAL A 515 28.15 -6.91 5.52
C VAL A 515 27.84 -8.32 5.07
N ASN A 516 28.18 -8.65 3.82
CA ASN A 516 28.01 -9.97 3.24
C ASN A 516 29.30 -10.42 2.55
N LEU A 517 29.66 -11.69 2.72
CA LEU A 517 30.79 -12.33 2.07
C LEU A 517 30.27 -13.51 1.26
N LYS A 518 30.52 -13.50 -0.05
CA LYS A 518 30.31 -14.65 -0.92
C LYS A 518 31.63 -15.31 -1.21
N VAL A 519 31.64 -16.65 -1.11
CA VAL A 519 32.80 -17.50 -1.35
C VAL A 519 32.45 -18.54 -2.41
N GLU A 520 33.15 -18.55 -3.54
CA GLU A 520 33.08 -19.59 -4.53
C GLU A 520 33.98 -20.74 -4.09
N ALA A 521 33.40 -21.70 -3.36
CA ALA A 521 34.11 -22.82 -2.77
C ALA A 521 34.53 -23.83 -3.86
N SER A 522 33.71 -24.02 -4.89
CA SER A 522 34.00 -24.80 -6.11
C SER A 522 33.12 -24.31 -7.24
N SER A 523 33.32 -24.86 -8.46
CA SER A 523 32.45 -24.55 -9.63
C SER A 523 30.96 -24.88 -9.43
N LYS A 524 30.64 -25.72 -8.42
CA LYS A 524 29.27 -26.15 -8.09
C LYS A 524 28.78 -25.66 -6.75
N VAL A 525 29.61 -25.04 -5.93
CA VAL A 525 29.26 -24.67 -4.53
C VAL A 525 29.65 -23.22 -4.27
N ASN A 526 28.64 -22.38 -3.99
CA ASN A 526 28.81 -21.04 -3.48
C ASN A 526 28.36 -21.00 -2.01
N LEU A 527 29.16 -20.42 -1.16
CA LEU A 527 28.79 -20.12 0.24
C LEU A 527 28.55 -18.63 0.39
N LYS A 528 27.58 -18.25 1.19
CA LYS A 528 27.31 -16.85 1.51
C LYS A 528 27.10 -16.70 3.01
N PHE A 529 27.75 -15.72 3.59
CA PHE A 529 27.69 -15.38 5.01
C PHE A 529 27.38 -13.90 5.13
N GLY A 530 26.65 -13.49 6.16
CA GLY A 530 26.44 -12.08 6.40
C GLY A 530 26.03 -11.79 7.82
N ALA A 531 26.27 -10.53 8.20
CA ALA A 531 25.85 -9.96 9.46
C ALA A 531 25.13 -8.63 9.20
N LYS A 532 24.12 -8.34 10.02
CA LYS A 532 23.33 -7.12 9.97
C LYS A 532 23.04 -6.63 11.38
N TYR A 533 23.21 -5.34 11.58
CA TYR A 533 22.76 -4.63 12.78
C TYR A 533 21.75 -3.56 12.37
N ARG A 534 20.63 -3.48 13.09
CA ARG A 534 19.63 -2.42 12.94
C ARG A 534 19.31 -1.82 14.30
N HIS A 535 19.43 -0.52 14.40
CA HIS A 535 18.91 0.29 15.50
C HIS A 535 17.71 1.09 15.02
N LYS A 536 16.63 1.06 15.80
CA LYS A 536 15.38 1.74 15.53
C LYS A 536 14.99 2.62 16.72
N ASP A 537 14.72 3.90 16.44
CA ASP A 537 14.08 4.82 17.39
C ASP A 537 12.61 5.04 16.96
N ARG A 538 11.70 5.08 17.92
CA ARG A 538 10.29 5.37 17.67
C ARG A 538 9.69 6.30 18.71
N THR A 539 8.86 7.25 18.24
CA THR A 539 7.99 8.09 19.08
C THR A 539 6.55 7.95 18.60
N ASN A 540 5.61 7.83 19.54
CA ASN A 540 4.18 7.73 19.25
C ASN A 540 3.37 8.60 20.20
N THR A 541 2.53 9.48 19.64
CA THR A 541 1.59 10.33 20.41
C THR A 541 0.13 10.11 19.99
N TYR A 542 -0.13 9.10 19.18
CA TYR A 542 -1.47 8.78 18.69
C TYR A 542 -2.37 8.25 19.82
N GLY A 543 -3.67 8.62 19.75
CA GLY A 543 -4.72 8.03 20.58
C GLY A 543 -5.17 8.89 21.74
N SER A 544 -4.75 10.16 21.80
CA SER A 544 -5.28 11.09 22.79
C SER A 544 -5.87 12.34 22.16
N ASN A 545 -6.75 13.00 22.91
CA ASN A 545 -7.42 14.21 22.48
C ASN A 545 -7.41 15.26 23.60
N TYR A 546 -7.09 16.51 23.27
CA TYR A 546 -7.42 17.65 24.09
C TYR A 546 -8.88 18.00 23.89
N VAL A 547 -9.63 18.15 24.98
CA VAL A 547 -11.08 18.37 24.96
C VAL A 547 -11.42 19.63 25.73
N TYR A 548 -12.10 20.57 25.07
CA TYR A 548 -12.59 21.80 25.64
C TYR A 548 -14.11 21.84 25.56
N LEU A 549 -14.78 22.04 26.70
CA LEU A 549 -16.23 22.13 26.79
C LEU A 549 -16.64 23.51 27.31
N PRO A 550 -17.69 24.15 26.74
CA PRO A 550 -18.25 25.35 27.34
C PRO A 550 -18.91 25.00 28.69
N GLY A 551 -18.70 25.84 29.70
CA GLY A 551 -19.26 25.61 31.03
C GLY A 551 -20.77 25.41 31.02
N ALA A 552 -21.51 26.15 30.16
CA ALA A 552 -22.96 25.97 29.99
C ALA A 552 -23.35 24.55 29.52
N ALA A 553 -22.51 23.88 28.73
CA ALA A 553 -22.78 22.52 28.28
C ALA A 553 -22.61 21.46 29.38
N VAL A 554 -21.87 21.78 30.42
CA VAL A 554 -21.61 20.90 31.58
C VAL A 554 -22.24 21.39 32.89
N GLY A 555 -23.14 22.36 32.78
CA GLY A 555 -23.96 22.81 33.90
C GLY A 555 -23.24 23.73 34.93
N VAL A 556 -22.13 24.39 34.52
CA VAL A 556 -21.45 25.36 35.36
C VAL A 556 -22.30 26.62 35.50
N PRO A 557 -22.66 27.05 36.74
CA PRO A 557 -23.46 28.24 36.95
C PRO A 557 -22.81 29.50 36.40
N ASN A 558 -23.65 30.44 35.90
CA ASN A 558 -23.23 31.72 35.34
C ASN A 558 -22.27 31.64 34.13
N SER A 559 -22.21 30.49 33.46
CA SER A 559 -21.45 30.35 32.21
C SER A 559 -22.10 31.15 31.08
N PRO A 560 -21.32 31.70 30.13
CA PRO A 560 -21.84 32.27 28.89
C PRO A 560 -22.75 31.29 28.15
N ALA A 561 -23.78 31.80 27.47
CA ALA A 561 -24.64 30.98 26.60
C ALA A 561 -23.83 30.30 25.51
N LEU A 562 -24.26 29.09 25.07
CA LEU A 562 -23.62 28.39 23.96
C LEU A 562 -23.71 29.21 22.67
N VAL A 563 -22.62 29.19 21.90
CA VAL A 563 -22.51 29.95 20.64
C VAL A 563 -23.24 29.21 19.54
N PRO A 564 -24.27 29.80 18.89
CA PRO A 564 -24.90 29.19 17.73
C PRO A 564 -24.02 29.32 16.49
N LEU A 565 -24.13 28.36 15.57
CA LEU A 565 -23.37 28.34 14.32
C LEU A 565 -23.66 29.61 13.48
N SER A 566 -24.89 30.14 13.54
CA SER A 566 -25.27 31.37 12.86
C SER A 566 -24.47 32.61 13.27
N ASN A 567 -23.82 32.60 14.42
CA ASN A 567 -23.00 33.71 14.92
C ASN A 567 -21.52 33.58 14.54
N LEU A 568 -21.15 32.57 13.78
CA LEU A 568 -19.77 32.29 13.38
C LEU A 568 -19.59 32.49 11.88
N GLN A 569 -18.33 32.73 11.46
CA GLN A 569 -18.03 32.88 10.04
C GLN A 569 -18.07 31.51 9.34
N THR A 570 -18.96 31.41 8.37
CA THR A 570 -19.16 30.19 7.55
C THR A 570 -18.84 30.43 6.08
N THR A 571 -18.69 29.38 5.32
CA THR A 571 -18.56 29.37 3.86
C THR A 571 -19.58 28.43 3.25
N ASN A 572 -19.76 28.49 1.94
CA ASN A 572 -20.70 27.60 1.26
C ASN A 572 -20.24 26.15 1.36
N PHE A 573 -21.19 25.25 1.56
CA PHE A 573 -20.92 23.81 1.52
C PHE A 573 -20.43 23.41 0.12
N PRO A 574 -19.27 22.75 0.00
CA PRO A 574 -18.65 22.46 -1.30
C PRO A 574 -19.46 21.42 -2.09
N ASN A 575 -19.74 21.73 -3.37
CA ASN A 575 -20.47 20.87 -4.31
C ASN A 575 -21.78 20.29 -3.74
N GLY A 576 -22.56 21.11 -3.00
CA GLY A 576 -23.77 20.68 -2.28
C GLY A 576 -24.81 20.03 -3.17
N SER A 577 -24.96 20.49 -4.45
CA SER A 577 -25.90 19.91 -5.41
C SER A 577 -25.64 18.44 -5.76
N LYS A 578 -24.45 17.91 -5.45
CA LYS A 578 -24.07 16.52 -5.69
C LYS A 578 -23.88 15.72 -4.40
N PHE A 579 -24.28 16.27 -3.26
CA PHE A 579 -24.15 15.60 -1.99
C PHE A 579 -24.96 14.31 -1.99
N PHE A 580 -24.28 13.16 -1.81
CA PHE A 580 -24.84 11.80 -1.94
C PHE A 580 -25.60 11.53 -3.26
N GLY A 581 -25.16 12.14 -4.38
CA GLY A 581 -25.78 11.92 -5.69
C GLY A 581 -25.76 10.47 -6.19
N ASN A 582 -25.02 9.57 -5.53
CA ASN A 582 -24.99 8.13 -5.81
C ASN A 582 -26.03 7.32 -5.01
N MET A 583 -26.76 7.97 -4.09
CA MET A 583 -27.84 7.38 -3.30
C MET A 583 -29.20 7.91 -3.76
N ASN A 584 -30.25 7.12 -3.59
CA ASN A 584 -31.62 7.58 -3.78
C ASN A 584 -32.10 8.30 -2.52
N GLY A 585 -32.54 9.54 -2.66
CA GLY A 585 -33.05 10.35 -1.56
C GLY A 585 -32.68 11.81 -1.72
N ASP A 586 -33.30 12.68 -0.91
CA ASP A 586 -32.93 14.09 -0.80
C ASP A 586 -32.04 14.30 0.42
N PHE A 587 -30.74 14.47 0.13
CA PHE A 587 -29.72 14.73 1.16
C PHE A 587 -29.42 16.22 1.33
N SER A 588 -30.10 17.11 0.56
CA SER A 588 -29.91 18.57 0.66
C SER A 588 -30.22 19.08 2.07
N GLN A 589 -31.14 18.42 2.77
CA GLN A 589 -31.48 18.69 4.16
C GLN A 589 -30.32 18.49 5.17
N PHE A 590 -29.22 17.81 4.78
CA PHE A 590 -28.02 17.63 5.61
C PHE A 590 -26.88 18.57 5.26
N ILE A 591 -27.10 19.49 4.34
CA ILE A 591 -26.14 20.50 3.94
C ILE A 591 -26.11 21.63 4.97
N VAL A 592 -25.05 21.65 5.77
CA VAL A 592 -24.78 22.73 6.73
C VAL A 592 -23.55 23.50 6.24
N ASN A 593 -23.68 24.82 6.09
CA ASN A 593 -22.55 25.67 5.71
C ASN A 593 -21.44 25.56 6.77
N PRO A 594 -20.23 25.13 6.40
CA PRO A 594 -19.15 24.90 7.35
C PRO A 594 -18.52 26.22 7.81
N LEU A 595 -17.83 26.18 8.94
CA LEU A 595 -16.93 27.24 9.35
C LEU A 595 -15.86 27.52 8.31
N THR A 596 -15.38 28.76 8.21
CA THR A 596 -14.13 29.03 7.53
C THR A 596 -12.99 28.39 8.30
N LYS A 597 -11.87 28.05 7.65
CA LYS A 597 -10.65 27.51 8.29
C LYS A 597 -10.18 28.47 9.41
N ASP A 598 -10.14 29.76 9.12
CA ASP A 598 -9.67 30.77 10.06
C ASP A 598 -10.59 30.86 11.28
N GLN A 599 -11.91 30.80 11.09
CA GLN A 599 -12.85 30.76 12.20
C GLN A 599 -12.64 29.53 13.07
N LEU A 600 -12.48 28.34 12.46
CA LEU A 600 -12.19 27.11 13.21
C LEU A 600 -10.90 27.25 14.04
N PHE A 601 -9.81 27.73 13.46
CA PHE A 601 -8.53 27.87 14.17
C PHE A 601 -8.60 28.92 15.27
N ASN A 602 -9.27 30.06 15.04
CA ASN A 602 -9.45 31.12 16.04
C ASN A 602 -10.18 30.65 17.29
N MET A 603 -11.09 29.66 17.16
CA MET A 603 -11.82 29.11 18.30
C MET A 603 -10.92 28.36 19.31
N TYR A 604 -9.72 27.97 18.90
CA TYR A 604 -8.72 27.37 19.80
C TYR A 604 -7.80 28.39 20.47
N GLY A 605 -7.94 29.68 20.14
CA GLY A 605 -7.24 30.79 20.79
C GLY A 605 -7.85 31.07 22.17
N GLN A 606 -6.98 31.46 23.11
CA GLN A 606 -7.37 31.72 24.48
C GLN A 606 -8.47 32.80 24.61
N SER A 607 -8.42 33.81 23.75
CA SER A 607 -9.43 34.90 23.76
C SER A 607 -10.84 34.38 23.50
N PHE A 608 -11.00 33.53 22.48
CA PHE A 608 -12.30 32.92 22.14
C PHE A 608 -12.77 31.99 23.26
N GLN A 609 -11.88 31.13 23.76
CA GLN A 609 -12.21 30.15 24.82
C GLN A 609 -12.62 30.87 26.11
N THR A 610 -11.88 31.88 26.53
CA THR A 610 -12.20 32.66 27.77
C THR A 610 -13.53 33.42 27.63
N THR A 611 -13.75 34.10 26.49
CA THR A 611 -14.97 34.88 26.23
C THR A 611 -16.23 34.00 26.25
N ASN A 612 -16.11 32.78 25.75
CA ASN A 612 -17.24 31.83 25.62
C ASN A 612 -17.25 30.76 26.73
N GLY A 613 -16.44 30.92 27.76
CA GLY A 613 -16.45 30.09 28.95
C GLY A 613 -16.03 28.65 28.73
N PHE A 614 -15.11 28.39 27.81
CA PHE A 614 -14.54 27.05 27.56
C PHE A 614 -13.57 26.66 28.67
N MET A 615 -13.65 25.43 29.11
CA MET A 615 -12.85 24.82 30.14
C MET A 615 -12.18 23.57 29.61
N ASP A 616 -10.98 23.25 30.09
CA ASP A 616 -10.20 22.06 29.70
C ASP A 616 -10.75 20.84 30.46
N PHE A 617 -11.26 19.87 29.68
CA PHE A 617 -11.73 18.57 30.14
C PHE A 617 -10.83 17.45 29.63
N THR A 618 -9.60 17.75 29.24
CA THR A 618 -8.65 16.79 28.76
C THR A 618 -8.35 15.72 29.81
N SER A 619 -8.57 14.47 29.47
CA SER A 619 -8.30 13.38 30.41
C SER A 619 -6.79 13.20 30.65
N LYS A 620 -6.37 13.12 31.89
CA LYS A 620 -4.99 12.78 32.23
C LYS A 620 -4.60 11.38 31.77
N THR A 621 -5.57 10.47 31.61
CA THR A 621 -5.33 9.11 31.10
C THR A 621 -4.84 9.10 29.66
N ASN A 622 -4.99 10.19 28.90
CA ASN A 622 -4.44 10.33 27.54
C ASN A 622 -2.92 10.07 27.51
N ALA A 623 -2.20 10.37 28.59
CA ALA A 623 -0.76 10.10 28.69
C ALA A 623 -0.39 8.61 28.52
N THR A 624 -1.33 7.69 28.74
CA THR A 624 -1.09 6.23 28.56
C THR A 624 -0.96 5.79 27.11
N SER A 625 -1.41 6.62 26.16
CA SER A 625 -1.30 6.37 24.73
C SER A 625 0.07 6.75 24.16
N PHE A 626 0.87 7.50 24.91
CA PHE A 626 2.17 7.99 24.48
C PHE A 626 3.27 7.04 24.89
N TYR A 627 4.18 6.78 23.95
CA TYR A 627 5.39 6.02 24.26
C TYR A 627 6.54 6.41 23.34
N THR A 628 7.77 6.20 23.83
CA THR A 628 8.99 6.16 23.02
C THR A 628 9.59 4.78 23.10
N GLY A 629 10.36 4.38 22.10
CA GLY A 629 10.96 3.06 22.09
C GLY A 629 12.19 2.94 21.24
N ASP A 630 13.08 2.07 21.69
CA ASP A 630 14.29 1.65 20.99
C ASP A 630 14.23 0.17 20.71
N GLU A 631 14.62 -0.25 19.50
CA GLU A 631 14.72 -1.66 19.10
C GLU A 631 16.06 -1.91 18.42
N ASP A 632 16.87 -2.80 19.00
CA ASP A 632 18.10 -3.31 18.41
C ASP A 632 17.90 -4.71 17.85
N VAL A 633 18.34 -4.92 16.62
CA VAL A 633 18.31 -6.22 15.95
C VAL A 633 19.72 -6.57 15.48
N ILE A 634 20.24 -7.68 15.98
CA ILE A 634 21.48 -8.29 15.50
C ILE A 634 21.11 -9.56 14.74
N ALA A 635 21.48 -9.63 13.48
CA ALA A 635 21.19 -10.79 12.63
C ALA A 635 22.46 -11.35 11.99
N GLY A 636 22.51 -12.67 11.86
CA GLY A 636 23.55 -13.37 11.13
C GLY A 636 22.97 -14.48 10.30
N TYR A 637 23.58 -14.77 9.16
CA TYR A 637 23.18 -15.90 8.32
C TYR A 637 24.37 -16.61 7.68
N ALA A 638 24.13 -17.88 7.36
CA ALA A 638 25.00 -18.71 6.52
C ALA A 638 24.13 -19.50 5.55
N MET A 639 24.50 -19.53 4.27
CA MET A 639 23.82 -20.31 3.25
C MET A 639 24.77 -20.89 2.23
N ALA A 640 24.36 -22.00 1.64
CA ALA A 640 25.06 -22.68 0.54
C ALA A 640 24.14 -22.77 -0.67
N GLU A 641 24.68 -22.43 -1.82
CA GLU A 641 24.07 -22.67 -3.14
C GLU A 641 24.84 -23.82 -3.80
N ILE A 642 24.15 -24.89 -4.14
CA ILE A 642 24.75 -26.12 -4.64
C ILE A 642 24.12 -26.50 -5.98
N ASP A 643 24.90 -26.51 -7.06
CA ASP A 643 24.51 -27.07 -8.34
C ASP A 643 24.73 -28.60 -8.28
N VAL A 644 23.69 -29.34 -7.88
CA VAL A 644 23.73 -30.80 -7.73
C VAL A 644 23.92 -31.48 -9.08
N THR A 645 23.14 -30.99 -10.07
CA THR A 645 23.27 -31.32 -11.48
C THR A 645 23.15 -30.01 -12.28
N ASP A 646 23.28 -30.05 -13.60
CA ASP A 646 23.08 -28.90 -14.48
C ASP A 646 21.63 -28.36 -14.41
N ASP A 647 20.69 -29.23 -14.03
CA ASP A 647 19.26 -28.88 -13.96
C ASP A 647 18.74 -28.69 -12.51
N LEU A 648 19.45 -29.21 -11.49
CA LEU A 648 19.01 -29.13 -10.10
C LEU A 648 19.94 -28.27 -9.25
N LYS A 649 19.40 -27.15 -8.77
CA LYS A 649 20.05 -26.27 -7.79
C LYS A 649 19.35 -26.37 -6.45
N ILE A 650 20.14 -26.52 -5.38
CA ILE A 650 19.67 -26.49 -3.98
C ILE A 650 20.24 -25.25 -3.30
N VAL A 651 19.42 -24.53 -2.55
CA VAL A 651 19.86 -23.46 -1.66
C VAL A 651 19.37 -23.79 -0.26
N GLY A 652 20.30 -24.02 0.65
CA GLY A 652 20.01 -24.30 2.05
C GLY A 652 20.76 -23.35 2.97
N GLY A 653 20.15 -22.95 4.06
CA GLY A 653 20.80 -22.07 5.01
C GLY A 653 19.98 -21.75 6.24
N LEU A 654 20.56 -20.93 7.04
CA LEU A 654 20.11 -20.59 8.36
C LEU A 654 20.31 -19.10 8.61
N ARG A 655 19.29 -18.45 9.13
CA ARG A 655 19.36 -17.09 9.65
C ARG A 655 18.97 -17.07 11.12
N ASN A 656 19.67 -16.29 11.91
CA ASN A 656 19.32 -16.01 13.28
C ASN A 656 19.17 -14.51 13.49
N GLU A 657 18.10 -14.07 14.17
CA GLU A 657 17.88 -12.68 14.55
C GLU A 657 17.63 -12.58 16.06
N TYR A 658 18.51 -11.86 16.76
CA TYR A 658 18.32 -11.46 18.14
C TYR A 658 17.73 -10.05 18.15
N THR A 659 16.60 -9.88 18.84
CA THR A 659 15.92 -8.58 19.02
C THR A 659 15.92 -8.21 20.49
N LYS A 660 16.34 -6.98 20.82
CA LYS A 660 16.17 -6.35 22.13
C LYS A 660 15.36 -5.07 21.93
N MET A 661 14.40 -4.83 22.81
CA MET A 661 13.54 -3.66 22.75
C MET A 661 13.34 -3.06 24.15
N THR A 662 13.32 -1.72 24.21
CA THR A 662 12.99 -0.96 25.41
C THR A 662 11.91 0.05 25.05
N LEU A 663 10.79 0.06 25.78
CA LEU A 663 9.70 1.03 25.62
C LEU A 663 9.47 1.83 26.90
N ASN A 664 9.29 3.13 26.77
CA ASN A 664 9.01 4.06 27.86
C ASN A 664 7.63 4.68 27.67
N GLY A 665 6.81 4.73 28.72
CA GLY A 665 5.45 5.30 28.67
C GLY A 665 4.91 5.62 30.06
N THR A 666 3.58 5.69 30.19
CA THR A 666 2.90 6.15 31.40
C THR A 666 1.79 5.20 31.79
N LYS A 667 1.69 4.87 33.07
CA LYS A 667 0.53 4.21 33.69
C LYS A 667 -0.37 5.25 34.32
N ALA A 668 -1.68 5.03 34.25
CA ALA A 668 -2.70 5.83 34.89
C ALA A 668 -3.57 4.94 35.78
N THR A 669 -3.78 5.34 37.04
CA THR A 669 -4.72 4.70 37.94
C THR A 669 -5.80 5.70 38.33
N THR A 670 -7.07 5.31 38.15
CA THR A 670 -8.25 6.11 38.57
C THR A 670 -8.90 5.45 39.76
N GLU A 671 -8.92 6.14 40.88
CA GLU A 671 -9.41 5.61 42.16
C GLU A 671 -10.26 6.61 42.92
N GLY A 672 -11.09 6.13 43.84
CA GLY A 672 -11.82 6.93 44.83
C GLY A 672 -13.09 7.60 44.31
N THR A 673 -13.77 8.29 45.23
CA THR A 673 -14.96 9.10 44.97
C THR A 673 -14.85 10.42 45.78
N PRO A 674 -14.60 11.58 45.15
CA PRO A 674 -14.47 11.77 43.67
C PRO A 674 -13.23 11.06 43.08
N ALA A 675 -13.31 10.67 41.81
CA ALA A 675 -12.25 9.97 41.11
C ALA A 675 -10.97 10.81 41.02
N VAL A 676 -9.84 10.24 41.47
CA VAL A 676 -8.50 10.80 41.32
C VAL A 676 -7.68 9.99 40.33
N ILE A 677 -7.01 10.69 39.42
CA ILE A 677 -6.13 10.07 38.42
C ILE A 677 -4.68 10.30 38.83
N THR A 678 -3.96 9.22 39.10
CA THR A 678 -2.53 9.21 39.40
C THR A 678 -1.75 8.69 38.19
N LEU A 679 -0.70 9.40 37.80
CA LEU A 679 0.19 9.02 36.71
C LEU A 679 1.53 8.57 37.27
N SER A 680 2.09 7.51 36.69
CA SER A 680 3.44 7.03 37.00
C SER A 680 4.19 6.59 35.71
N PRO A 681 5.51 6.80 35.64
CA PRO A 681 6.30 6.32 34.51
C PRO A 681 6.34 4.80 34.48
N SER A 682 6.45 4.24 33.29
CA SER A 682 6.58 2.80 33.06
C SER A 682 7.63 2.54 32.00
N VAL A 683 8.51 1.59 32.26
CA VAL A 683 9.52 1.11 31.32
C VAL A 683 9.34 -0.38 31.18
N VAL A 684 9.33 -0.87 29.95
CA VAL A 684 9.29 -2.30 29.67
C VAL A 684 10.43 -2.69 28.73
N GLU A 685 11.04 -3.84 29.00
CA GLU A 685 12.06 -4.43 28.16
C GLU A 685 11.59 -5.80 27.67
N ASN A 686 11.92 -6.14 26.42
CA ASN A 686 11.71 -7.46 25.86
C ASN A 686 12.90 -7.86 24.99
N ASN A 687 13.23 -9.14 25.01
CA ASN A 687 14.22 -9.68 24.09
C ASN A 687 13.85 -11.09 23.68
N TYR A 688 14.21 -11.46 22.47
CA TYR A 688 13.96 -12.80 21.93
C TYR A 688 14.89 -13.11 20.78
N ASN A 689 15.02 -14.41 20.51
CA ASN A 689 15.83 -14.94 19.44
C ASN A 689 14.97 -15.70 18.42
N SER A 690 15.19 -15.46 17.15
CA SER A 690 14.46 -16.08 16.04
C SER A 690 15.38 -16.87 15.15
N PHE A 691 15.22 -18.21 15.18
CA PHE A 691 16.02 -19.17 14.43
C PHE A 691 15.24 -19.65 13.19
N LEU A 692 15.76 -19.41 11.99
CA LEU A 692 15.03 -19.44 10.73
C LEU A 692 15.77 -20.35 9.70
N PRO A 693 15.56 -21.67 9.73
CA PRO A 693 16.06 -22.57 8.69
C PRO A 693 15.25 -22.42 7.40
N MET A 694 15.94 -22.48 6.26
CA MET A 694 15.34 -22.34 4.92
C MET A 694 16.01 -23.29 3.94
N LEU A 695 15.16 -23.86 3.05
CA LEU A 695 15.60 -24.77 1.98
C LEU A 695 14.81 -24.46 0.71
N HIS A 696 15.52 -24.24 -0.39
CA HIS A 696 14.92 -24.03 -1.71
C HIS A 696 15.48 -25.05 -2.69
N LEU A 697 14.61 -25.56 -3.53
CA LEU A 697 14.92 -26.42 -4.66
C LEU A 697 14.49 -25.73 -5.93
N LYS A 698 15.36 -25.67 -6.92
CA LYS A 698 15.06 -25.19 -8.26
C LYS A 698 15.46 -26.25 -9.27
N TYR A 699 14.47 -26.79 -9.94
CA TYR A 699 14.67 -27.79 -10.99
C TYR A 699 14.30 -27.20 -12.35
N LYS A 700 15.24 -27.20 -13.28
CA LYS A 700 15.11 -26.74 -14.65
C LYS A 700 14.57 -27.90 -15.48
N LEU A 701 13.28 -27.89 -15.79
CA LEU A 701 12.64 -28.92 -16.63
C LEU A 701 13.16 -28.88 -18.07
N ASN A 702 13.41 -27.68 -18.57
CA ASN A 702 14.04 -27.34 -19.85
C ASN A 702 14.44 -25.86 -19.83
N GLU A 703 15.01 -25.34 -20.96
CA GLU A 703 15.45 -23.95 -21.05
C GLU A 703 14.35 -22.91 -20.76
N LYS A 704 13.07 -23.26 -20.94
CA LYS A 704 11.93 -22.37 -20.79
C LYS A 704 11.13 -22.61 -19.51
N SER A 705 11.41 -23.69 -18.75
CA SER A 705 10.56 -24.13 -17.65
C SER A 705 11.33 -24.41 -16.40
N ASN A 706 10.87 -23.83 -15.26
CA ASN A 706 11.39 -24.12 -13.94
C ASN A 706 10.29 -24.71 -13.05
N LEU A 707 10.66 -25.66 -12.21
CA LEU A 707 9.87 -26.10 -11.06
C LEU A 707 10.65 -25.69 -9.80
N ARG A 708 9.97 -25.08 -8.83
CA ARG A 708 10.56 -24.60 -7.58
C ARG A 708 9.78 -25.16 -6.41
N ALA A 709 10.49 -25.59 -5.38
CA ALA A 709 9.91 -25.93 -4.08
C ALA A 709 10.70 -25.21 -2.98
N ALA A 710 10.01 -24.80 -1.93
CA ALA A 710 10.67 -24.17 -0.79
C ALA A 710 10.02 -24.57 0.52
N TYR A 711 10.89 -24.74 1.53
CA TYR A 711 10.53 -24.72 2.94
C TYR A 711 11.23 -23.52 3.58
N THR A 712 10.45 -22.65 4.26
CA THR A 712 11.02 -21.50 4.96
C THR A 712 10.35 -21.34 6.32
N LYS A 713 11.14 -21.11 7.35
CA LYS A 713 10.62 -20.63 8.63
C LYS A 713 10.81 -19.12 8.68
N THR A 714 9.72 -18.40 8.89
CA THR A 714 9.66 -16.93 8.98
C THR A 714 8.94 -16.51 10.25
N PHE A 715 9.00 -15.24 10.58
CA PHE A 715 8.32 -14.73 11.76
C PHE A 715 7.82 -13.30 11.53
N VAL A 716 7.06 -12.78 12.49
CA VAL A 716 6.70 -11.36 12.57
C VAL A 716 6.84 -10.91 14.02
N ARG A 717 7.46 -9.75 14.20
CA ARG A 717 7.57 -9.09 15.51
C ARG A 717 6.22 -8.57 15.98
N PRO A 718 5.90 -8.63 17.28
CA PRO A 718 4.71 -7.96 17.81
C PRO A 718 4.73 -6.46 17.48
N ASN A 719 3.55 -5.86 17.27
CA ASN A 719 3.47 -4.42 17.06
C ASN A 719 3.85 -3.66 18.34
N PHE A 720 4.39 -2.48 18.19
CA PHE A 720 4.75 -1.64 19.34
C PHE A 720 3.53 -1.27 20.19
N GLY A 721 2.38 -0.99 19.55
CA GLY A 721 1.13 -0.69 20.25
C GLY A 721 0.66 -1.84 21.16
N ASP A 722 0.84 -3.10 20.73
CA ASP A 722 0.46 -4.29 21.50
C ASP A 722 1.36 -4.50 22.73
N MET A 723 2.58 -3.96 22.71
CA MET A 723 3.60 -4.08 23.75
C MET A 723 3.77 -2.82 24.59
N THR A 724 2.95 -1.78 24.36
CA THR A 724 3.10 -0.47 25.00
C THR A 724 3.22 -0.59 26.52
N PRO A 725 4.12 0.17 27.17
CA PRO A 725 4.20 0.25 28.63
C PRO A 725 3.03 1.02 29.26
N GLY A 726 2.25 1.73 28.44
CA GLY A 726 1.07 2.46 28.89
C GLY A 726 -0.02 1.52 29.40
N SER A 727 -0.62 1.87 30.53
CA SER A 727 -1.78 1.17 31.07
C SER A 727 -2.75 2.14 31.74
N SER A 728 -4.04 1.77 31.70
CA SER A 728 -5.10 2.50 32.37
C SER A 728 -5.87 1.54 33.29
N THR A 729 -5.76 1.73 34.59
CA THR A 729 -6.52 1.00 35.59
C THR A 729 -7.62 1.91 36.12
N ASN A 730 -8.87 1.43 36.15
CA ASN A 730 -10.01 2.17 36.69
C ASN A 730 -10.77 1.32 37.72
N THR A 731 -10.61 1.66 38.99
CA THR A 731 -11.26 0.97 40.09
C THR A 731 -12.64 1.55 40.44
N THR A 732 -13.02 2.68 39.81
CA THR A 732 -14.36 3.29 39.97
C THR A 732 -15.40 2.77 38.98
N ALA A 733 -14.97 2.01 37.96
CA ALA A 733 -15.84 1.35 36.99
C ALA A 733 -16.47 0.07 37.59
N SER A 734 -17.61 -0.38 37.04
CA SER A 734 -18.24 -1.64 37.38
C SER A 734 -18.59 -2.45 36.13
N PRO A 735 -17.85 -3.56 35.87
CA PRO A 735 -16.70 -4.08 36.63
C PRO A 735 -15.49 -3.12 36.53
N MET A 736 -14.55 -3.22 37.48
CA MET A 736 -13.27 -2.52 37.40
C MET A 736 -12.54 -2.92 36.12
N THR A 737 -11.77 -2.01 35.54
CA THR A 737 -11.13 -2.25 34.23
C THR A 737 -9.63 -2.02 34.26
N ILE A 738 -8.90 -2.84 33.48
CA ILE A 738 -7.49 -2.61 33.16
C ILE A 738 -7.35 -2.71 31.63
N THR A 739 -6.80 -1.67 31.01
CA THR A 739 -6.36 -1.72 29.61
C THR A 739 -4.86 -1.51 29.57
N GLN A 740 -4.12 -2.47 29.01
CA GLN A 740 -2.65 -2.44 29.02
C GLN A 740 -2.06 -3.18 27.82
N GLY A 741 -0.82 -2.82 27.46
CA GLY A 741 -0.02 -3.62 26.56
C GLY A 741 0.56 -4.86 27.25
N ASN A 742 1.20 -5.71 26.47
CA ASN A 742 1.85 -6.93 26.97
C ASN A 742 3.32 -6.97 26.54
N PRO A 743 4.26 -6.63 27.41
CA PRO A 743 5.68 -6.66 27.07
C PRO A 743 6.22 -8.09 26.86
N ASP A 744 5.53 -9.14 27.34
CA ASP A 744 5.95 -10.53 27.24
C ASP A 744 5.51 -11.21 25.92
N LEU A 745 4.98 -10.44 24.97
CA LEU A 745 4.58 -10.98 23.66
C LEU A 745 5.76 -11.61 22.94
N LYS A 746 5.53 -12.83 22.45
CA LYS A 746 6.44 -13.56 21.59
C LYS A 746 6.19 -13.23 20.13
N PRO A 747 7.22 -13.33 19.25
CA PRO A 747 7.00 -13.26 17.82
C PRO A 747 6.03 -14.34 17.34
N THR A 748 5.19 -13.99 16.36
CA THR A 748 4.41 -14.96 15.59
C THR A 748 5.34 -15.67 14.61
N PHE A 749 5.38 -17.00 14.59
CA PHE A 749 6.18 -17.81 13.66
C PHE A 749 5.33 -18.50 12.60
N SER A 750 5.92 -18.76 11.44
CA SER A 750 5.30 -19.55 10.37
C SER A 750 6.28 -20.53 9.74
N ASN A 751 5.84 -21.78 9.59
CA ASN A 751 6.49 -22.77 8.71
C ASN A 751 5.74 -22.75 7.37
N ASN A 752 6.46 -22.39 6.31
CA ASN A 752 5.89 -22.20 4.99
C ASN A 752 6.39 -23.26 4.02
N PHE A 753 5.49 -23.78 3.19
CA PHE A 753 5.75 -24.73 2.13
C PHE A 753 5.22 -24.17 0.83
N ASP A 754 6.06 -24.09 -0.19
CA ASP A 754 5.75 -23.49 -1.48
C ASP A 754 6.15 -24.44 -2.61
N LEU A 755 5.29 -24.52 -3.63
CA LEU A 755 5.54 -25.19 -4.91
C LEU A 755 5.13 -24.27 -6.05
N MET A 756 6.02 -24.03 -7.04
CA MET A 756 5.79 -23.10 -8.14
C MET A 756 6.34 -23.67 -9.45
N GLY A 757 5.52 -23.70 -10.50
CA GLY A 757 5.90 -23.96 -11.88
C GLY A 757 5.89 -22.67 -12.69
N GLU A 758 6.87 -22.52 -13.58
CA GLU A 758 7.04 -21.36 -14.44
C GLU A 758 7.38 -21.82 -15.87
N TYR A 759 6.73 -21.22 -16.86
CA TYR A 759 7.07 -21.38 -18.27
C TYR A 759 7.26 -20.00 -18.90
N TYR A 760 8.40 -19.79 -19.55
CA TYR A 760 8.79 -18.54 -20.19
C TYR A 760 8.65 -18.68 -21.70
N PHE A 761 7.87 -17.80 -22.32
CA PHE A 761 7.70 -17.78 -23.76
C PHE A 761 8.90 -17.13 -24.47
N ASP A 762 9.12 -17.48 -25.73
CA ASP A 762 10.24 -16.94 -26.56
C ASP A 762 10.18 -15.41 -26.67
N ASN A 763 9.00 -14.87 -26.88
CA ASN A 763 8.77 -13.43 -26.82
C ASN A 763 8.25 -13.06 -25.42
N VAL A 764 8.69 -11.92 -24.88
CA VAL A 764 8.38 -11.48 -23.52
C VAL A 764 7.02 -11.93 -23.04
N GLY A 765 6.99 -12.92 -22.16
CA GLY A 765 5.78 -13.51 -21.62
C GLY A 765 6.06 -14.65 -20.65
N ILE A 766 5.13 -14.95 -19.80
CA ILE A 766 5.22 -15.99 -18.77
C ILE A 766 3.85 -16.59 -18.49
N ILE A 767 3.83 -17.88 -18.19
CA ILE A 767 2.75 -18.54 -17.45
C ILE A 767 3.35 -19.14 -16.19
N SER A 768 2.69 -18.94 -15.06
CA SER A 768 3.13 -19.46 -13.77
C SER A 768 1.96 -19.95 -12.96
N GLY A 769 2.19 -20.96 -12.12
CA GLY A 769 1.18 -21.46 -11.20
C GLY A 769 1.84 -22.17 -10.03
N GLY A 770 1.22 -22.07 -8.86
CA GLY A 770 1.78 -22.67 -7.64
C GLY A 770 0.78 -22.82 -6.54
N ALA A 771 1.16 -23.59 -5.53
CA ALA A 771 0.40 -23.80 -4.30
C ALA A 771 1.29 -23.46 -3.09
N PHE A 772 0.66 -23.03 -2.00
CA PHE A 772 1.36 -22.71 -0.77
C PHE A 772 0.55 -23.12 0.46
N TYR A 773 1.29 -23.40 1.55
CA TYR A 773 0.73 -23.69 2.86
C TYR A 773 1.58 -23.03 3.93
N LYS A 774 0.93 -22.38 4.91
CA LYS A 774 1.56 -21.74 6.07
C LYS A 774 0.95 -22.27 7.35
N ASN A 775 1.77 -22.80 8.25
CA ASN A 775 1.39 -23.18 9.60
C ASN A 775 1.94 -22.15 10.58
N ILE A 776 1.04 -21.39 11.19
CA ILE A 776 1.33 -20.18 11.93
C ILE A 776 1.06 -20.43 13.42
N THR A 777 2.00 -20.04 14.28
CA THR A 777 1.93 -20.20 15.73
C THR A 777 2.14 -18.87 16.44
N ASP A 778 1.66 -18.78 17.68
CA ASP A 778 1.80 -17.61 18.53
C ASP A 778 1.17 -16.33 17.94
N VAL A 779 0.01 -16.47 17.28
CA VAL A 779 -0.71 -15.33 16.69
C VAL A 779 -1.16 -14.39 17.80
N VAL A 780 -0.89 -13.09 17.63
CA VAL A 780 -1.27 -12.06 18.60
C VAL A 780 -2.69 -11.60 18.33
N PHE A 781 -3.53 -11.66 19.37
CA PHE A 781 -4.87 -11.07 19.42
C PHE A 781 -5.07 -10.30 20.72
N THR A 782 -5.98 -9.33 20.71
CA THR A 782 -6.43 -8.70 21.96
C THR A 782 -7.28 -9.69 22.74
N ASP A 783 -6.95 -9.93 24.00
CA ASP A 783 -7.76 -10.74 24.93
C ASP A 783 -8.55 -9.80 25.85
N ILE A 784 -9.81 -10.13 26.08
CA ILE A 784 -10.67 -9.42 27.03
C ILE A 784 -11.25 -10.46 27.99
N SER A 785 -10.75 -10.45 29.21
CA SER A 785 -11.11 -11.49 30.19
C SER A 785 -11.25 -10.91 31.61
N MET A 786 -12.14 -11.53 32.38
CA MET A 786 -12.21 -11.26 33.83
C MET A 786 -11.01 -11.92 34.52
N GLN A 787 -10.26 -11.15 35.32
CA GLN A 787 -9.12 -11.63 36.09
C GLN A 787 -9.25 -11.16 37.54
N ASN A 788 -9.01 -12.05 38.49
CA ASN A 788 -8.90 -11.70 39.89
C ASN A 788 -7.45 -11.28 40.19
N ILE A 789 -7.28 -10.02 40.53
CA ILE A 789 -5.98 -9.44 40.84
C ILE A 789 -6.06 -8.89 42.26
N GLU A 790 -5.25 -9.43 43.16
CA GLU A 790 -5.21 -9.03 44.59
C GLU A 790 -6.60 -9.05 45.26
N GLY A 791 -7.45 -10.02 44.93
CA GLY A 791 -8.78 -10.21 45.49
C GLY A 791 -9.88 -9.37 44.85
N ASN A 792 -9.59 -8.55 43.81
CA ASN A 792 -10.56 -7.75 43.07
C ASN A 792 -10.71 -8.28 41.62
N ASP A 793 -11.95 -8.25 41.11
CA ASP A 793 -12.25 -8.70 39.78
C ASP A 793 -12.17 -7.55 38.77
N TYR A 794 -11.26 -7.67 37.80
CA TYR A 794 -11.04 -6.69 36.74
C TYR A 794 -11.39 -7.27 35.37
N LEU A 795 -12.05 -6.48 34.54
CA LEU A 795 -12.12 -6.73 33.10
C LEU A 795 -10.82 -6.24 32.46
N VAL A 796 -9.94 -7.19 32.13
CA VAL A 796 -8.62 -6.91 31.57
C VAL A 796 -8.65 -7.00 30.06
N THR A 797 -8.22 -5.92 29.40
CA THR A 797 -7.99 -5.85 27.95
C THR A 797 -6.50 -5.83 27.69
N GLN A 798 -5.96 -6.87 27.04
CA GLN A 798 -4.53 -7.02 26.80
C GLN A 798 -4.25 -7.88 25.56
N ALA A 799 -3.22 -7.53 24.77
CA ALA A 799 -2.76 -8.39 23.68
C ALA A 799 -2.07 -9.67 24.22
N LYS A 800 -2.35 -10.81 23.64
CA LYS A 800 -1.79 -12.10 24.00
C LYS A 800 -1.45 -12.96 22.79
N ASN A 801 -0.46 -13.84 22.91
CA ASN A 801 -0.21 -14.92 21.95
C ASN A 801 -1.19 -16.05 22.21
N LEU A 802 -2.30 -16.05 21.47
CA LEU A 802 -3.42 -16.92 21.84
C LEU A 802 -3.46 -18.23 21.07
N ASN A 803 -3.19 -18.27 19.75
CA ASN A 803 -3.55 -19.45 19.01
C ASN A 803 -2.69 -19.71 17.76
N LYS A 804 -3.05 -20.83 17.11
CA LYS A 804 -2.52 -21.25 15.82
C LYS A 804 -3.44 -20.73 14.72
N ALA A 805 -2.85 -20.42 13.58
CA ALA A 805 -3.58 -20.18 12.35
C ALA A 805 -2.97 -21.03 11.23
N SER A 806 -3.76 -21.33 10.23
CA SER A 806 -3.31 -21.93 8.99
C SER A 806 -3.79 -21.09 7.81
N LEU A 807 -2.95 -21.02 6.78
CA LEU A 807 -3.26 -20.33 5.54
C LEU A 807 -2.77 -21.16 4.38
N TYR A 808 -3.63 -21.42 3.39
CA TYR A 808 -3.28 -22.17 2.19
C TYR A 808 -3.96 -21.58 0.96
N GLY A 809 -3.40 -21.85 -0.19
CA GLY A 809 -3.97 -21.37 -1.42
C GLY A 809 -3.21 -21.81 -2.66
N PHE A 810 -3.69 -21.33 -3.79
CA PHE A 810 -3.02 -21.48 -5.07
C PHE A 810 -3.03 -20.18 -5.85
N GLU A 811 -2.04 -20.03 -6.71
CA GLU A 811 -1.84 -18.87 -7.57
C GLU A 811 -1.67 -19.32 -9.00
N ALA A 812 -2.24 -18.59 -9.96
CA ALA A 812 -2.03 -18.79 -11.38
C ALA A 812 -1.91 -17.45 -12.09
N GLY A 813 -1.05 -17.36 -13.08
CA GLY A 813 -0.86 -16.14 -13.85
C GLY A 813 -0.36 -16.40 -15.26
N ILE A 814 -0.78 -15.56 -16.18
CA ILE A 814 -0.31 -15.51 -17.56
C ILE A 814 -0.11 -14.06 -17.97
N ASN A 815 1.01 -13.78 -18.62
CA ASN A 815 1.24 -12.55 -19.36
C ASN A 815 1.75 -12.94 -20.74
N LYS A 816 0.96 -12.68 -21.81
CA LYS A 816 1.32 -13.06 -23.16
C LYS A 816 0.70 -12.13 -24.20
N ARG A 817 1.53 -11.62 -25.11
CA ARG A 817 1.08 -10.99 -26.34
C ARG A 817 0.79 -12.08 -27.40
N PHE A 818 -0.25 -11.88 -28.21
CA PHE A 818 -0.67 -12.83 -29.24
C PHE A 818 0.11 -12.64 -30.55
N ASP A 819 1.43 -12.59 -30.42
CA ASP A 819 2.40 -12.40 -31.49
C ASP A 819 2.44 -13.55 -32.53
N PHE A 820 1.81 -14.67 -32.20
CA PHE A 820 1.55 -15.77 -33.16
C PHE A 820 0.42 -15.46 -34.15
N LEU A 821 -0.37 -14.41 -33.93
CA LEU A 821 -1.38 -13.93 -34.87
C LEU A 821 -0.77 -12.97 -35.89
N ASN A 822 -1.39 -12.83 -37.05
CA ASN A 822 -0.89 -11.97 -38.10
C ASN A 822 -1.50 -10.56 -38.08
N GLY A 823 -0.75 -9.58 -38.63
CA GLY A 823 -1.25 -8.22 -38.87
C GLY A 823 -1.67 -7.50 -37.61
N PHE A 824 -2.84 -6.87 -37.63
CA PHE A 824 -3.41 -6.10 -36.53
C PHE A 824 -3.55 -6.93 -35.23
N TRP A 825 -3.95 -8.18 -35.33
CA TRP A 825 -4.23 -9.05 -34.19
C TRP A 825 -2.99 -9.41 -33.36
N SER A 826 -1.78 -9.36 -33.93
CA SER A 826 -0.53 -9.61 -33.23
C SER A 826 -0.18 -8.56 -32.17
N GLY A 827 -0.90 -7.42 -32.17
CA GLY A 827 -0.76 -6.37 -31.16
C GLY A 827 -1.51 -6.66 -29.85
N PHE A 828 -2.51 -7.53 -29.88
CA PHE A 828 -3.28 -7.90 -28.69
C PHE A 828 -2.49 -8.81 -27.75
N GLY A 829 -2.83 -8.74 -26.49
CA GLY A 829 -2.32 -9.62 -25.47
C GLY A 829 -3.15 -9.55 -24.20
N VAL A 830 -2.88 -10.48 -23.31
CA VAL A 830 -3.55 -10.61 -22.02
C VAL A 830 -2.53 -10.72 -20.89
N GLU A 831 -2.81 -10.03 -19.80
CA GLU A 831 -2.20 -10.27 -18.50
C GLU A 831 -3.31 -10.61 -17.53
N PHE A 832 -3.23 -11.79 -16.93
CA PHE A 832 -4.20 -12.27 -15.98
C PHE A 832 -3.48 -12.96 -14.83
N ASN A 833 -3.89 -12.66 -13.62
CA ASN A 833 -3.48 -13.42 -12.45
C ASN A 833 -4.67 -13.64 -11.52
N TYR A 834 -4.68 -14.80 -10.90
CA TYR A 834 -5.69 -15.20 -9.94
C TYR A 834 -5.01 -15.85 -8.73
N THR A 835 -5.49 -15.51 -7.55
CA THR A 835 -5.05 -16.11 -6.30
C THR A 835 -6.26 -16.49 -5.47
N PHE A 836 -6.33 -17.76 -5.12
CA PHE A 836 -7.25 -18.28 -4.11
C PHE A 836 -6.51 -18.47 -2.80
N ILE A 837 -7.08 -17.96 -1.69
CA ILE A 837 -6.49 -18.03 -0.36
C ILE A 837 -7.58 -18.38 0.63
N ASP A 838 -7.34 -19.33 1.49
CA ASP A 838 -8.20 -19.60 2.64
C ASP A 838 -7.35 -19.66 3.91
N SER A 839 -7.86 -19.10 5.00
CA SER A 839 -7.21 -19.14 6.30
C SER A 839 -8.20 -19.54 7.39
N LYS A 840 -7.66 -20.14 8.46
CA LYS A 840 -8.43 -20.55 9.62
C LYS A 840 -7.68 -20.13 10.87
N THR A 841 -8.36 -19.45 11.76
CA THR A 841 -7.90 -19.13 13.11
C THR A 841 -9.05 -19.27 14.09
N GLU A 842 -8.72 -19.44 15.35
CA GLU A 842 -9.71 -19.50 16.44
C GLU A 842 -9.47 -18.31 17.37
N VAL A 843 -10.54 -17.61 17.71
CA VAL A 843 -10.48 -16.42 18.57
C VAL A 843 -11.29 -16.71 19.82
N PRO A 844 -10.67 -16.69 21.02
CA PRO A 844 -11.40 -16.94 22.26
C PRO A 844 -12.33 -15.76 22.56
N ARG A 845 -13.54 -16.07 23.00
CA ARG A 845 -14.54 -15.11 23.46
C ARG A 845 -15.14 -15.56 24.77
N VAL A 846 -15.15 -14.65 25.75
CA VAL A 846 -15.80 -14.89 27.03
C VAL A 846 -17.30 -14.67 26.90
N THR A 847 -18.08 -15.66 27.30
CA THR A 847 -19.54 -15.62 27.34
C THR A 847 -20.02 -15.82 28.79
N THR A 848 -21.30 -15.65 29.04
CA THR A 848 -21.90 -15.91 30.36
C THR A 848 -21.78 -17.37 30.78
N THR A 849 -21.57 -18.29 29.83
CA THR A 849 -21.45 -19.75 30.08
C THR A 849 -20.02 -20.26 30.05
N GLY A 850 -19.02 -19.40 29.82
CA GLY A 850 -17.59 -19.74 29.73
C GLY A 850 -16.94 -19.23 28.45
N THR A 851 -15.71 -19.68 28.17
CA THR A 851 -14.96 -19.29 26.98
C THR A 851 -15.33 -20.18 25.79
N VAL A 852 -15.70 -19.57 24.67
CA VAL A 852 -15.93 -20.24 23.38
C VAL A 852 -14.84 -19.80 22.38
N ASN A 853 -14.48 -20.68 21.45
CA ASN A 853 -13.51 -20.33 20.38
C ASN A 853 -14.28 -20.12 19.06
N ASP A 854 -14.40 -18.86 18.68
CA ASP A 854 -15.02 -18.49 17.39
C ASP A 854 -14.05 -18.75 16.24
N LYS A 855 -14.51 -19.47 15.21
CA LYS A 855 -13.70 -19.76 14.02
C LYS A 855 -13.88 -18.67 12.98
N THR A 856 -12.78 -18.13 12.49
CA THR A 856 -12.78 -17.08 11.46
C THR A 856 -11.56 -17.17 10.56
N SER A 857 -11.55 -16.36 9.48
CA SER A 857 -10.34 -16.10 8.69
C SER A 857 -9.44 -15.08 9.38
N LEU A 858 -8.18 -15.00 8.97
CA LEU A 858 -7.29 -13.91 9.37
C LEU A 858 -7.86 -12.56 8.91
N PRO A 859 -7.70 -11.49 9.70
CA PRO A 859 -8.12 -10.15 9.30
C PRO A 859 -7.48 -9.70 7.99
N ASN A 860 -8.23 -8.94 7.19
CA ASN A 860 -7.84 -8.41 5.89
C ASN A 860 -7.57 -9.46 4.79
N GLN A 861 -7.79 -10.74 5.06
CA GLN A 861 -7.60 -11.82 4.13
C GLN A 861 -8.84 -12.01 3.23
N SER A 862 -8.71 -11.70 1.95
CA SER A 862 -9.72 -11.97 0.93
C SER A 862 -9.49 -13.34 0.29
N LYS A 863 -10.57 -14.14 0.12
CA LYS A 863 -10.44 -15.48 -0.47
C LYS A 863 -10.07 -15.46 -1.94
N ASN A 864 -10.50 -14.46 -2.69
CA ASN A 864 -10.29 -14.39 -4.13
C ASN A 864 -9.72 -13.03 -4.50
N LEU A 865 -8.61 -13.05 -5.21
CA LEU A 865 -7.96 -11.88 -5.80
C LEU A 865 -7.75 -12.17 -7.28
N PHE A 866 -8.09 -11.23 -8.16
CA PHE A 866 -7.64 -11.32 -9.54
C PHE A 866 -7.39 -9.96 -10.18
N ASN A 867 -6.47 -9.94 -11.12
CA ASN A 867 -6.25 -8.86 -12.07
C ASN A 867 -6.42 -9.42 -13.49
N ALA A 868 -7.13 -8.68 -14.33
CA ALA A 868 -7.31 -9.01 -15.73
C ALA A 868 -7.04 -7.78 -16.57
N ILE A 869 -6.02 -7.82 -17.43
CA ILE A 869 -5.63 -6.72 -18.30
C ILE A 869 -5.69 -7.22 -19.76
N LEU A 870 -6.54 -6.60 -20.54
CA LEU A 870 -6.51 -6.72 -21.99
C LEU A 870 -5.69 -5.56 -22.53
N PHE A 871 -4.70 -5.85 -23.36
CA PHE A 871 -3.87 -4.82 -23.96
C PHE A 871 -3.70 -4.97 -25.47
N TYR A 872 -3.42 -3.86 -26.13
CA TYR A 872 -2.95 -3.77 -27.51
C TYR A 872 -1.66 -2.97 -27.53
N GLU A 873 -0.61 -3.56 -28.10
CA GLU A 873 0.69 -2.90 -28.19
C GLU A 873 1.34 -3.19 -29.55
N ARG A 874 1.26 -2.21 -30.45
CA ARG A 874 1.83 -2.31 -31.80
C ARG A 874 2.01 -0.93 -32.44
N ASN A 875 3.07 -0.77 -33.25
CA ASN A 875 3.35 0.43 -34.05
C ASN A 875 3.31 1.73 -33.25
N GLY A 876 3.80 1.71 -32.00
CA GLY A 876 3.83 2.89 -31.13
C GLY A 876 2.50 3.24 -30.47
N VAL A 877 1.46 2.43 -30.65
CA VAL A 877 0.18 2.57 -29.95
C VAL A 877 0.11 1.50 -28.87
N MET A 878 -0.16 1.93 -27.64
CA MET A 878 -0.46 1.07 -26.50
C MET A 878 -1.84 1.43 -25.92
N LEU A 879 -2.70 0.44 -25.79
CA LEU A 879 -4.01 0.57 -25.14
C LEU A 879 -4.11 -0.52 -24.07
N ARG A 880 -4.67 -0.19 -22.92
CA ARG A 880 -4.88 -1.13 -21.82
C ARG A 880 -6.25 -0.90 -21.17
N LEU A 881 -6.91 -1.99 -20.86
CA LEU A 881 -8.11 -2.03 -20.02
C LEU A 881 -7.83 -3.02 -18.91
N ALA A 882 -7.86 -2.57 -17.67
CA ALA A 882 -7.51 -3.35 -16.50
C ALA A 882 -8.71 -3.47 -15.56
N GLY A 883 -9.03 -4.69 -15.11
CA GLY A 883 -9.97 -4.98 -14.05
C GLY A 883 -9.21 -5.54 -12.84
N ASN A 884 -9.46 -4.99 -11.66
CA ASN A 884 -8.92 -5.46 -10.39
C ASN A 884 -10.07 -5.89 -9.48
N TYR A 885 -10.03 -7.11 -8.97
CA TYR A 885 -11.01 -7.66 -8.04
C TYR A 885 -10.38 -8.11 -6.74
N ARG A 886 -10.99 -7.67 -5.65
CA ARG A 886 -10.71 -8.15 -4.30
C ARG A 886 -12.01 -8.68 -3.69
N GLY A 887 -12.01 -9.93 -3.22
CA GLY A 887 -13.13 -10.53 -2.49
C GLY A 887 -13.32 -9.90 -1.11
N ASN A 888 -14.43 -10.19 -0.46
CA ASN A 888 -14.68 -9.73 0.90
C ASN A 888 -13.67 -10.30 1.91
N SER A 889 -13.42 -9.57 2.99
CA SER A 889 -12.53 -9.95 4.09
C SER A 889 -13.04 -9.45 5.43
N VAL A 890 -12.70 -10.15 6.51
CA VAL A 890 -12.90 -9.63 7.87
C VAL A 890 -11.99 -8.42 8.07
N GLU A 891 -12.54 -7.27 8.41
CA GLU A 891 -11.79 -6.05 8.74
C GLU A 891 -11.44 -6.02 10.22
N SER A 892 -12.43 -6.22 11.08
CA SER A 892 -12.22 -6.26 12.51
C SER A 892 -13.05 -7.34 13.20
N ILE A 893 -12.46 -7.93 14.23
CA ILE A 893 -13.04 -9.00 15.04
C ILE A 893 -13.55 -8.39 16.35
N ASN A 894 -14.81 -8.62 16.67
CA ASN A 894 -15.39 -8.24 17.95
C ASN A 894 -15.36 -9.45 18.92
N GLN A 895 -14.39 -9.45 19.83
CA GLN A 895 -14.18 -10.56 20.76
C GLN A 895 -15.18 -10.60 21.92
N GLN A 896 -15.90 -9.51 22.18
CA GLN A 896 -16.94 -9.51 23.23
C GLN A 896 -18.27 -10.02 22.70
N LEU A 897 -18.66 -9.59 21.50
CA LEU A 897 -20.00 -9.81 20.97
C LEU A 897 -20.05 -10.94 19.93
N GLY A 898 -18.90 -11.34 19.38
CA GLY A 898 -18.75 -12.48 18.48
C GLY A 898 -19.02 -12.19 17.01
N PRO A 899 -19.13 -13.26 16.16
CA PRO A 899 -19.13 -13.18 14.71
C PRO A 899 -20.23 -12.30 14.10
N ASP A 900 -21.37 -12.18 14.75
CA ASP A 900 -22.48 -11.32 14.30
C ASP A 900 -22.16 -9.82 14.35
N TYR A 901 -21.07 -9.46 15.02
CA TYR A 901 -20.58 -8.09 15.16
C TYR A 901 -19.21 -7.86 14.51
N TYR A 902 -18.70 -8.85 13.79
CA TYR A 902 -17.48 -8.64 13.00
C TYR A 902 -17.76 -7.66 11.89
N ILE A 903 -16.82 -6.76 11.64
CA ILE A 903 -16.89 -5.85 10.51
C ILE A 903 -16.20 -6.51 9.32
N TRP A 904 -16.86 -6.47 8.19
CA TRP A 904 -16.38 -7.01 6.93
C TRP A 904 -16.20 -5.89 5.91
N THR A 905 -15.09 -5.90 5.19
CA THR A 905 -14.95 -5.15 3.93
C THR A 905 -15.61 -5.98 2.82
N ASP A 906 -16.52 -5.40 2.05
CA ASP A 906 -17.19 -6.10 0.94
C ASP A 906 -16.24 -6.26 -0.25
N SER A 907 -16.62 -7.13 -1.17
CA SER A 907 -15.88 -7.29 -2.43
C SER A 907 -15.91 -6.01 -3.26
N ASN A 908 -14.79 -5.73 -3.90
CA ASN A 908 -14.63 -4.54 -4.75
C ASN A 908 -14.10 -4.93 -6.12
N PHE A 909 -14.61 -4.30 -7.16
CA PHE A 909 -14.14 -4.46 -8.54
C PHE A 909 -13.96 -3.10 -9.19
N THR A 910 -12.74 -2.76 -9.54
CA THR A 910 -12.41 -1.50 -10.20
C THR A 910 -11.96 -1.73 -11.64
N ILE A 911 -12.28 -0.77 -12.51
CA ILE A 911 -11.87 -0.77 -13.93
C ILE A 911 -11.03 0.48 -14.17
N ASP A 912 -9.82 0.27 -14.72
CA ASP A 912 -8.91 1.33 -15.14
C ASP A 912 -8.62 1.20 -16.63
N ALA A 913 -8.29 2.32 -17.29
CA ALA A 913 -7.88 2.30 -18.69
C ALA A 913 -6.69 3.23 -18.93
N SER A 914 -5.86 2.88 -19.89
CA SER A 914 -4.81 3.77 -20.38
C SER A 914 -4.60 3.66 -21.88
N ALA A 915 -4.15 4.76 -22.48
CA ALA A 915 -3.73 4.83 -23.86
C ALA A 915 -2.42 5.61 -23.95
N THR A 916 -1.46 5.11 -24.72
CA THR A 916 -0.21 5.83 -25.02
C THR A 916 0.08 5.74 -26.52
N VAL A 917 0.46 6.85 -27.11
CA VAL A 917 0.82 6.94 -28.53
C VAL A 917 2.21 7.56 -28.64
N ASN A 918 3.13 6.88 -29.31
CA ASN A 918 4.42 7.41 -29.67
C ASN A 918 4.29 8.34 -30.88
N ILE A 919 4.29 9.65 -30.65
CA ILE A 919 4.25 10.66 -31.74
C ILE A 919 5.59 10.66 -32.49
N SER A 920 6.67 10.44 -31.77
CA SER A 920 8.01 10.26 -32.31
C SER A 920 8.82 9.28 -31.46
N LYS A 921 10.07 8.99 -31.81
CA LYS A 921 10.97 8.18 -30.97
C LYS A 921 11.20 8.79 -29.58
N LYS A 922 11.03 10.11 -29.46
CA LYS A 922 11.29 10.88 -28.24
C LYS A 922 10.02 11.37 -27.52
N LEU A 923 8.91 11.53 -28.23
CA LEU A 923 7.67 12.12 -27.68
C LEU A 923 6.55 11.09 -27.65
N LYS A 924 5.99 10.93 -26.48
CA LYS A 924 4.81 10.09 -26.22
C LYS A 924 3.69 10.95 -25.64
N VAL A 925 2.47 10.71 -26.09
CA VAL A 925 1.24 11.27 -25.52
C VAL A 925 0.52 10.14 -24.81
N PHE A 926 -0.02 10.41 -23.62
CA PHE A 926 -0.76 9.40 -22.86
C PHE A 926 -2.04 9.97 -22.25
N VAL A 927 -2.99 9.06 -22.02
CA VAL A 927 -4.23 9.27 -21.27
C VAL A 927 -4.38 8.13 -20.29
N GLU A 928 -4.78 8.45 -19.07
CA GLU A 928 -4.98 7.51 -17.97
C GLU A 928 -6.30 7.79 -17.28
N LEU A 929 -7.08 6.72 -17.02
CA LEU A 929 -8.41 6.79 -16.41
C LEU A 929 -8.48 5.76 -15.28
N ASN A 930 -8.88 6.19 -14.09
CA ASN A 930 -9.02 5.33 -12.90
C ASN A 930 -10.48 5.23 -12.46
N ASN A 931 -10.81 4.08 -11.90
CA ASN A 931 -12.11 3.77 -11.30
C ASN A 931 -13.28 4.12 -12.21
N LEU A 932 -13.21 3.69 -13.48
CA LEU A 932 -14.29 3.89 -14.45
C LEU A 932 -15.61 3.22 -14.05
N SER A 933 -15.54 2.24 -13.15
CA SER A 933 -16.68 1.54 -12.57
C SER A 933 -17.38 2.34 -11.47
N ASP A 934 -16.79 3.45 -11.00
CA ASP A 934 -17.24 4.23 -9.84
C ASP A 934 -17.59 3.34 -8.63
N SER A 935 -16.75 2.32 -8.40
CA SER A 935 -16.96 1.33 -7.33
C SER A 935 -16.69 1.94 -5.96
N PRO A 936 -17.68 1.91 -5.03
CA PRO A 936 -17.45 2.36 -3.66
C PRO A 936 -16.63 1.37 -2.85
N VAL A 937 -16.02 1.86 -1.77
CA VAL A 937 -15.54 1.01 -0.67
C VAL A 937 -16.68 0.82 0.31
N LYS A 938 -17.02 -0.42 0.63
CA LYS A 938 -18.17 -0.78 1.45
C LYS A 938 -17.76 -1.70 2.59
N MET A 939 -18.24 -1.39 3.80
CA MET A 939 -18.10 -2.22 4.99
C MET A 939 -19.48 -2.54 5.56
N TYR A 940 -19.60 -3.72 6.18
CA TYR A 940 -20.86 -4.17 6.78
C TYR A 940 -20.61 -5.00 8.04
N MET A 941 -21.61 -5.11 8.90
CA MET A 941 -21.54 -5.84 10.16
C MET A 941 -22.21 -7.21 10.08
N GLY A 942 -21.54 -8.24 10.59
CA GLY A 942 -22.05 -9.60 10.69
C GLY A 942 -22.23 -10.26 9.32
N PRO A 943 -23.09 -11.31 9.25
CA PRO A 943 -23.28 -12.06 8.00
C PRO A 943 -24.14 -11.33 6.96
N ASP A 944 -24.92 -10.32 7.36
CA ASP A 944 -25.82 -9.60 6.44
C ASP A 944 -25.15 -8.37 5.83
N LYS A 945 -24.83 -8.43 4.55
CA LYS A 945 -24.20 -7.34 3.80
C LYS A 945 -25.03 -6.04 3.71
N ARG A 946 -26.32 -6.10 4.06
CA ARG A 946 -27.20 -4.92 4.09
C ARG A 946 -27.00 -4.08 5.35
N ARG A 947 -26.38 -4.62 6.42
CA ARG A 947 -26.01 -3.86 7.64
C ARG A 947 -24.75 -3.05 7.40
N ILE A 948 -24.86 -1.99 6.58
CA ILE A 948 -23.74 -1.13 6.23
C ILE A 948 -23.20 -0.43 7.49
N THR A 949 -21.90 -0.51 7.71
CA THR A 949 -21.19 0.28 8.72
C THR A 949 -20.47 1.48 8.11
N SER A 950 -20.02 1.35 6.85
CA SER A 950 -19.47 2.44 6.05
C SER A 950 -19.62 2.12 4.57
N GLN A 951 -19.91 3.13 3.76
CA GLN A 951 -19.89 3.07 2.31
C GLN A 951 -19.42 4.40 1.75
N GLU A 952 -18.29 4.39 1.03
CA GLU A 952 -17.64 5.58 0.53
C GLU A 952 -17.55 5.57 -1.00
N TRP A 953 -17.99 6.65 -1.64
CA TRP A 953 -17.90 6.92 -3.08
C TRP A 953 -16.90 8.05 -3.33
N TYR A 954 -15.90 7.81 -4.17
CA TYR A 954 -14.81 8.76 -4.46
C TYR A 954 -14.68 9.10 -5.96
N GLY A 955 -15.62 8.63 -6.78
CA GLY A 955 -15.73 8.97 -8.20
C GLY A 955 -14.63 8.41 -9.08
N SER A 956 -14.70 8.73 -10.35
CA SER A 956 -13.66 8.43 -11.33
C SER A 956 -12.73 9.63 -11.53
N ARG A 957 -11.52 9.36 -12.01
CA ARG A 957 -10.52 10.39 -12.31
C ARG A 957 -9.80 10.08 -13.61
N GLY A 958 -9.31 11.13 -14.28
CA GLY A 958 -8.54 10.98 -15.50
C GLY A 958 -7.49 12.05 -15.65
N GLN A 959 -6.43 11.74 -16.43
CA GLN A 959 -5.40 12.68 -16.81
C GLN A 959 -4.90 12.42 -18.23
N ALA A 960 -4.34 13.45 -18.86
CA ALA A 960 -3.62 13.37 -20.11
C ALA A 960 -2.30 14.09 -20.01
N GLY A 961 -1.28 13.60 -20.69
CA GLY A 961 0.05 14.17 -20.58
C GLY A 961 1.00 13.77 -21.69
N LEU A 962 2.22 14.29 -21.52
CA LEU A 962 3.33 14.10 -22.43
C LEU A 962 4.52 13.50 -21.69
N ARG A 963 5.24 12.59 -22.34
CA ARG A 963 6.57 12.11 -21.92
C ARG A 963 7.55 12.39 -23.03
N TYR A 964 8.65 13.04 -22.70
CA TYR A 964 9.68 13.46 -23.65
C TYR A 964 11.06 12.96 -23.24
N ASP A 965 11.65 12.10 -24.08
CA ASP A 965 12.99 11.57 -23.92
C ASP A 965 13.96 12.50 -24.70
N ILE A 966 14.70 13.39 -24.01
CA ILE A 966 15.52 14.44 -24.63
C ILE A 966 16.76 13.84 -25.26
N PHE A 967 17.38 12.81 -24.64
CA PHE A 967 18.61 12.16 -25.12
C PHE A 967 18.39 10.71 -25.49
#